data_8f049afa3202b74c14ef385d010a87a3
#
_entry.id   8f049afa3202b74c14ef385d010a87a3
#
_cell.length_a   1.000
_cell.length_b   1.000
_cell.length_c   1.000
_cell.angle_alpha   90.00
_cell.angle_beta   90.00
_cell.angle_gamma   90.00
#
_symmetry.space_group_name_H-M   'P 1'
#
loop_
_entity.id
_entity.type
_entity.pdbx_description
1 polymer ?
#
loop_
_entity_poly.entity_id
_entity_poly.type
_entity_poly.pdbx_seq_one_letter_code
_entity_poly.pdbx_strand_id
1 'polypeptide(L)'
;MVELLAPAGTPDALRAAIAAGADAVYVGLGSFNARAANGGFSLAELSSACVLAHAHGARVYVTLNVYVRDDELGDAVALAGRALAAGADALIVADMGLIVRIRAALPDAELHLSTQAGAQCAAAVDFAARELGVERVTCARELSVAELAELCATGVEIEAFCHGAICICYSGACSYSALMRVRSANRGDCTQPCRLAYELQDGSGAVLAGGAWERGRAAEEQAMRPDGDRLLCPRDYLGIRHIAEMLEAGVSAFKIEGRMKSPDYVYNVVRCYREALDAALAGRPLSDVELDGLEACLARSFSRGFTSGYLEGGHAATGSDLMSVERAINQGLRAGHVVEPRYEGALVAFDCEVAAGDMLEIRSTPGPDAPADVPKRWPIVPCPRDVASGEEVLIPCKRKVEAGSAVHVVRSAGAILEAEAAVREMREEEVRLAAAESGGVAPGACLEASEAGAGRGGIAASELGVYCASAEPARFAHARRRRENGAAGEPGVGGACAVEPGTVEPSTGGACKSPHTAVDLGEVCRLEDLEGVRAACERVVRGEAPAVVVRNIGQIPTVRAAGVPWEVGSPLQVWNAEIARVLVRLGARRVWLPEELTMEDLASVRAQMEDPASGDPATGDPVPEELASARMHCAGAAGASSAESAGSPHAVERHPGDIVDIAADGSTPLMITEHCLLTAEGPCSNNCPTCPRRLASQTGDRFLVELDRKSSGARLTVRVDEKGRTRLYRM
;
A
#
# COMPACT_ATOMS: atom_id res chain seq x y z
N MET A 1 -16.38 -21.14 -0.36
CA MET A 1 -16.66 -20.80 -1.79
C MET A 1 -15.51 -19.93 -2.25
N VAL A 2 -15.02 -20.14 -3.47
CA VAL A 2 -13.91 -19.29 -4.00
C VAL A 2 -14.51 -18.02 -4.59
N GLU A 3 -13.91 -16.87 -4.30
CA GLU A 3 -14.41 -15.55 -4.70
C GLU A 3 -13.46 -14.82 -5.65
N LEU A 4 -14.00 -14.17 -6.68
CA LEU A 4 -13.35 -13.12 -7.45
C LEU A 4 -13.78 -11.77 -6.88
N LEU A 5 -12.87 -11.08 -6.17
CA LEU A 5 -13.14 -9.83 -5.46
C LEU A 5 -12.70 -8.62 -6.29
N ALA A 6 -13.67 -7.87 -6.79
CA ALA A 6 -13.47 -6.74 -7.68
C ALA A 6 -13.45 -5.39 -6.95
N PRO A 7 -12.70 -4.38 -7.47
CA PRO A 7 -12.68 -3.03 -6.93
C PRO A 7 -13.83 -2.18 -7.46
N ALA A 8 -14.43 -1.33 -6.62
CA ALA A 8 -15.30 -0.26 -7.09
C ALA A 8 -15.04 1.06 -6.35
N GLY A 9 -14.69 2.08 -7.11
CA GLY A 9 -14.54 3.46 -6.59
C GLY A 9 -15.76 4.33 -6.86
N THR A 10 -16.66 3.88 -7.72
CA THR A 10 -17.90 4.57 -8.12
C THR A 10 -19.03 3.56 -8.29
N PRO A 11 -20.30 3.98 -8.22
CA PRO A 11 -21.44 3.10 -8.51
C PRO A 11 -21.37 2.44 -9.89
N ASP A 12 -20.88 3.13 -10.92
CA ASP A 12 -20.73 2.54 -12.26
C ASP A 12 -19.64 1.48 -12.32
N ALA A 13 -18.55 1.66 -11.55
CA ALA A 13 -17.52 0.62 -11.44
C ALA A 13 -18.05 -0.63 -10.73
N LEU A 14 -18.94 -0.49 -9.74
CA LEU A 14 -19.63 -1.62 -9.10
C LEU A 14 -20.54 -2.35 -10.08
N ARG A 15 -21.36 -1.62 -10.85
CA ARG A 15 -22.22 -2.20 -11.89
C ARG A 15 -21.39 -2.96 -12.92
N ALA A 16 -20.27 -2.39 -13.36
CA ALA A 16 -19.33 -3.03 -14.27
C ALA A 16 -18.72 -4.31 -13.68
N ALA A 17 -18.35 -4.32 -12.40
CA ALA A 17 -17.81 -5.49 -11.71
C ALA A 17 -18.82 -6.63 -11.63
N ILE A 18 -20.07 -6.34 -11.22
CA ILE A 18 -21.14 -7.34 -11.11
C ILE A 18 -21.48 -7.91 -12.51
N ALA A 19 -21.66 -7.05 -13.52
CA ALA A 19 -21.95 -7.46 -14.88
C ALA A 19 -20.84 -8.34 -15.49
N ALA A 20 -19.57 -8.14 -15.07
CA ALA A 20 -18.43 -8.95 -15.48
C ALA A 20 -18.26 -10.25 -14.70
N GLY A 21 -19.11 -10.53 -13.70
CA GLY A 21 -19.13 -11.79 -12.95
C GLY A 21 -18.28 -11.78 -11.67
N ALA A 22 -18.13 -10.64 -11.01
CA ALA A 22 -17.52 -10.60 -9.69
C ALA A 22 -18.41 -11.28 -8.64
N ASP A 23 -17.83 -12.14 -7.79
CA ASP A 23 -18.51 -12.77 -6.66
C ASP A 23 -18.63 -11.82 -5.46
N ALA A 24 -17.70 -10.86 -5.36
CA ALA A 24 -17.74 -9.81 -4.35
C ALA A 24 -17.13 -8.51 -4.89
N VAL A 25 -17.56 -7.37 -4.29
CA VAL A 25 -17.05 -6.05 -4.66
C VAL A 25 -16.63 -5.30 -3.39
N TYR A 26 -15.42 -4.71 -3.39
CA TYR A 26 -15.00 -3.87 -2.26
C TYR A 26 -15.05 -2.39 -2.61
N VAL A 27 -15.64 -1.61 -1.70
CA VAL A 27 -15.89 -0.18 -1.85
C VAL A 27 -15.27 0.61 -0.68
N GLY A 28 -15.16 1.92 -0.84
CA GLY A 28 -14.79 2.85 0.23
C GLY A 28 -15.88 3.87 0.45
N LEU A 29 -16.17 4.19 1.69
CA LEU A 29 -16.94 5.37 2.08
C LEU A 29 -16.01 6.59 2.16
N GLY A 30 -16.54 7.79 2.33
CA GLY A 30 -15.77 9.05 2.25
C GLY A 30 -14.58 9.19 3.20
N SER A 31 -14.48 8.39 4.29
CA SER A 31 -13.41 8.45 5.29
C SER A 31 -12.87 7.07 5.67
N PHE A 32 -11.79 7.03 6.45
CA PHE A 32 -11.16 5.83 7.01
C PHE A 32 -10.74 4.74 6.02
N ASN A 33 -10.47 5.09 4.78
CA ASN A 33 -10.01 4.13 3.78
C ASN A 33 -8.79 4.63 2.99
N ALA A 34 -8.01 3.70 2.43
CA ALA A 34 -6.74 3.97 1.72
C ALA A 34 -6.89 4.82 0.44
N ARG A 35 -8.09 5.27 0.07
CA ARG A 35 -8.39 6.13 -1.09
C ARG A 35 -9.39 7.25 -0.73
N ALA A 36 -9.53 7.61 0.54
CA ALA A 36 -10.48 8.60 1.03
C ALA A 36 -10.34 9.97 0.33
N ALA A 37 -9.11 10.39 0.00
CA ALA A 37 -8.84 11.66 -0.70
C ALA A 37 -9.50 11.78 -2.08
N ASN A 38 -9.99 10.69 -2.66
CA ASN A 38 -10.57 10.65 -4.00
C ASN A 38 -12.10 10.44 -4.00
N GLY A 39 -12.73 10.62 -2.85
CA GLY A 39 -14.15 10.36 -2.67
C GLY A 39 -14.46 8.90 -2.36
N GLY A 40 -15.72 8.53 -2.47
CA GLY A 40 -16.24 7.19 -2.18
C GLY A 40 -17.74 7.18 -2.27
N PHE A 41 -18.34 6.05 -1.92
CA PHE A 41 -19.80 5.91 -1.86
C PHE A 41 -20.38 6.72 -0.69
N SER A 42 -21.53 7.32 -0.89
CA SER A 42 -22.41 7.72 0.19
C SER A 42 -23.12 6.49 0.78
N LEU A 43 -23.70 6.60 1.97
CA LEU A 43 -24.46 5.48 2.56
C LEU A 43 -25.69 5.10 1.71
N ALA A 44 -26.32 6.07 1.05
CA ALA A 44 -27.45 5.80 0.15
C ALA A 44 -27.01 5.03 -1.10
N GLU A 45 -25.90 5.44 -1.73
CA GLU A 45 -25.30 4.69 -2.85
C GLU A 45 -24.84 3.30 -2.44
N LEU A 46 -24.30 3.15 -1.20
CA LEU A 46 -23.93 1.83 -0.67
C LEU A 46 -25.15 0.93 -0.54
N SER A 47 -26.26 1.44 0.03
CA SER A 47 -27.49 0.65 0.17
C SER A 47 -28.03 0.18 -1.18
N SER A 48 -28.12 1.07 -2.16
CA SER A 48 -28.53 0.68 -3.52
C SER A 48 -27.56 -0.33 -4.15
N ALA A 49 -26.26 -0.15 -3.94
CA ALA A 49 -25.23 -1.05 -4.43
C ALA A 49 -25.35 -2.45 -3.80
N CYS A 50 -25.65 -2.55 -2.50
CA CYS A 50 -25.90 -3.84 -1.83
C CYS A 50 -27.12 -4.56 -2.38
N VAL A 51 -28.23 -3.86 -2.58
CA VAL A 51 -29.44 -4.43 -3.18
C VAL A 51 -29.15 -5.01 -4.57
N LEU A 52 -28.45 -4.24 -5.42
CA LEU A 52 -28.06 -4.72 -6.75
C LEU A 52 -27.13 -5.93 -6.68
N ALA A 53 -26.07 -5.85 -5.87
CA ALA A 53 -25.09 -6.93 -5.72
C ALA A 53 -25.75 -8.22 -5.23
N HIS A 54 -26.58 -8.15 -4.19
CA HIS A 54 -27.27 -9.30 -3.61
C HIS A 54 -28.27 -9.93 -4.60
N ALA A 55 -28.94 -9.13 -5.44
CA ALA A 55 -29.82 -9.64 -6.50
C ALA A 55 -29.05 -10.51 -7.52
N HIS A 56 -27.74 -10.28 -7.67
CA HIS A 56 -26.84 -11.08 -8.51
C HIS A 56 -26.03 -12.12 -7.75
N GLY A 57 -26.28 -12.31 -6.43
CA GLY A 57 -25.56 -13.24 -5.58
C GLY A 57 -24.15 -12.78 -5.22
N ALA A 58 -23.80 -11.53 -5.49
CA ALA A 58 -22.51 -10.93 -5.15
C ALA A 58 -22.56 -10.24 -3.77
N ARG A 59 -21.41 -10.21 -3.06
CA ARG A 59 -21.24 -9.59 -1.75
C ARG A 59 -20.61 -8.20 -1.86
N VAL A 60 -20.84 -7.32 -0.87
CA VAL A 60 -20.25 -5.98 -0.82
C VAL A 60 -19.46 -5.79 0.48
N TYR A 61 -18.15 -5.49 0.33
CA TYR A 61 -17.24 -5.28 1.45
C TYR A 61 -16.84 -3.82 1.56
N VAL A 62 -16.93 -3.26 2.77
CA VAL A 62 -16.56 -1.86 3.02
C VAL A 62 -15.15 -1.78 3.61
N THR A 63 -14.30 -0.95 3.00
CA THR A 63 -12.93 -0.74 3.48
C THR A 63 -12.87 0.33 4.55
N LEU A 64 -12.36 -0.04 5.74
CA LEU A 64 -11.94 0.82 6.85
C LEU A 64 -10.45 0.55 7.13
N ASN A 65 -9.63 0.59 6.09
CA ASN A 65 -8.30 0.00 6.04
C ASN A 65 -7.17 1.04 6.13
N VAL A 66 -7.33 2.04 6.98
CA VAL A 66 -6.29 2.97 7.42
C VAL A 66 -6.09 2.83 8.91
N TYR A 67 -4.99 3.37 9.43
CA TYR A 67 -4.79 3.46 10.88
C TYR A 67 -5.54 4.67 11.43
N VAL A 68 -6.15 4.51 12.60
CA VAL A 68 -7.11 5.44 13.20
C VAL A 68 -6.54 6.01 14.49
N ARG A 69 -6.68 7.32 14.71
CA ARG A 69 -6.27 7.96 15.95
C ARG A 69 -7.32 7.77 17.05
N ASP A 70 -6.93 8.03 18.29
CA ASP A 70 -7.83 7.89 19.44
C ASP A 70 -9.12 8.69 19.30
N ASP A 71 -9.01 9.94 18.85
CA ASP A 71 -10.15 10.86 18.66
C ASP A 71 -11.10 10.44 17.54
N GLU A 72 -10.65 9.59 16.62
CA GLU A 72 -11.39 9.11 15.46
C GLU A 72 -12.04 7.72 15.66
N LEU A 73 -11.60 6.95 16.68
CA LEU A 73 -12.06 5.56 16.88
C LEU A 73 -13.58 5.46 17.00
N GLY A 74 -14.21 6.37 17.74
CA GLY A 74 -15.67 6.41 17.89
C GLY A 74 -16.40 6.60 16.57
N ASP A 75 -15.94 7.53 15.75
CA ASP A 75 -16.51 7.80 14.43
C ASP A 75 -16.32 6.66 13.45
N ALA A 76 -15.15 5.98 13.52
CA ALA A 76 -14.85 4.82 12.68
C ALA A 76 -15.76 3.63 13.03
N VAL A 77 -16.00 3.34 14.32
CA VAL A 77 -16.94 2.30 14.77
C VAL A 77 -18.38 2.66 14.37
N ALA A 78 -18.77 3.91 14.53
CA ALA A 78 -20.11 4.37 14.10
C ALA A 78 -20.30 4.25 12.58
N LEU A 79 -19.24 4.53 11.78
CA LEU A 79 -19.27 4.31 10.33
C LEU A 79 -19.38 2.84 9.97
N ALA A 80 -18.66 1.95 10.67
CA ALA A 80 -18.77 0.51 10.53
C ALA A 80 -20.23 0.04 10.72
N GLY A 81 -20.87 0.46 11.81
CA GLY A 81 -22.29 0.13 12.09
C GLY A 81 -23.23 0.63 11.01
N ARG A 82 -23.03 1.86 10.53
CA ARG A 82 -23.85 2.40 9.43
C ARG A 82 -23.64 1.66 8.10
N ALA A 83 -22.43 1.23 7.81
CA ALA A 83 -22.12 0.46 6.60
C ALA A 83 -22.82 -0.90 6.60
N LEU A 84 -22.75 -1.62 7.73
CA LEU A 84 -23.47 -2.90 7.91
C LEU A 84 -24.99 -2.71 7.85
N ALA A 85 -25.51 -1.66 8.50
CA ALA A 85 -26.94 -1.33 8.43
C ALA A 85 -27.41 -0.95 7.02
N ALA A 86 -26.52 -0.44 6.16
CA ALA A 86 -26.80 -0.15 4.75
C ALA A 86 -26.75 -1.41 3.86
N GLY A 87 -26.39 -2.58 4.40
CA GLY A 87 -26.39 -3.88 3.71
C GLY A 87 -24.99 -4.41 3.37
N ALA A 88 -23.91 -3.79 3.82
CA ALA A 88 -22.56 -4.34 3.62
C ALA A 88 -22.41 -5.70 4.32
N ASP A 89 -21.76 -6.66 3.65
CA ASP A 89 -21.60 -8.02 4.14
C ASP A 89 -20.40 -8.18 5.07
N ALA A 90 -19.33 -7.43 4.84
CA ALA A 90 -18.12 -7.47 5.68
C ALA A 90 -17.37 -6.15 5.67
N LEU A 91 -16.44 -6.01 6.63
CA LEU A 91 -15.57 -4.85 6.77
C LEU A 91 -14.10 -5.27 6.60
N ILE A 92 -13.35 -4.56 5.73
CA ILE A 92 -11.91 -4.77 5.56
C ILE A 92 -11.18 -3.75 6.42
N VAL A 93 -10.52 -4.20 7.50
CA VAL A 93 -9.93 -3.35 8.54
C VAL A 93 -8.42 -3.61 8.66
N ALA A 94 -7.62 -2.55 8.88
CA ALA A 94 -6.17 -2.68 9.09
C ALA A 94 -5.77 -2.46 10.56
N ASP A 95 -6.45 -1.58 11.24
CA ASP A 95 -6.14 -1.14 12.60
C ASP A 95 -6.65 -2.15 13.63
N MET A 96 -5.73 -2.76 14.40
CA MET A 96 -6.07 -3.77 15.41
C MET A 96 -6.95 -3.20 16.53
N GLY A 97 -6.74 -1.93 16.94
CA GLY A 97 -7.58 -1.28 17.95
C GLY A 97 -9.00 -1.07 17.44
N LEU A 98 -9.15 -0.66 16.17
CA LEU A 98 -10.45 -0.55 15.52
C LEU A 98 -11.14 -1.92 15.41
N ILE A 99 -10.41 -3.00 15.05
CA ILE A 99 -10.95 -4.36 15.03
C ILE A 99 -11.55 -4.74 16.40
N VAL A 100 -10.78 -4.55 17.47
CA VAL A 100 -11.24 -4.86 18.84
C VAL A 100 -12.48 -4.03 19.22
N ARG A 101 -12.50 -2.74 18.88
CA ARG A 101 -13.65 -1.86 19.16
C ARG A 101 -14.89 -2.23 18.33
N ILE A 102 -14.70 -2.58 17.04
CA ILE A 102 -15.82 -3.07 16.21
C ILE A 102 -16.34 -4.39 16.78
N ARG A 103 -15.48 -5.35 17.10
CA ARG A 103 -15.89 -6.64 17.65
C ARG A 103 -16.67 -6.50 18.97
N ALA A 104 -16.27 -5.55 19.84
CA ALA A 104 -16.97 -5.27 21.08
C ALA A 104 -18.35 -4.62 20.86
N ALA A 105 -18.47 -3.71 19.88
CA ALA A 105 -19.71 -2.99 19.59
C ALA A 105 -20.67 -3.75 18.66
N LEU A 106 -20.12 -4.56 17.76
CA LEU A 106 -20.82 -5.26 16.67
C LEU A 106 -20.29 -6.71 16.60
N PRO A 107 -20.62 -7.57 17.56
CA PRO A 107 -20.01 -8.90 17.72
C PRO A 107 -20.22 -9.83 16.52
N ASP A 108 -21.31 -9.65 15.78
CA ASP A 108 -21.65 -10.47 14.60
C ASP A 108 -21.08 -9.93 13.27
N ALA A 109 -20.30 -8.82 13.31
CA ALA A 109 -19.71 -8.25 12.12
C ALA A 109 -18.66 -9.19 11.52
N GLU A 110 -18.73 -9.49 10.22
CA GLU A 110 -17.67 -10.19 9.50
C GLU A 110 -16.52 -9.23 9.24
N LEU A 111 -15.30 -9.59 9.70
CA LEU A 111 -14.12 -8.76 9.64
C LEU A 111 -13.02 -9.43 8.81
N HIS A 112 -12.53 -8.73 7.81
CA HIS A 112 -11.39 -9.15 7.00
C HIS A 112 -10.16 -8.30 7.35
N LEU A 113 -9.03 -8.95 7.68
CA LEU A 113 -7.79 -8.23 7.92
C LEU A 113 -7.24 -7.69 6.61
N SER A 114 -7.00 -6.38 6.56
CA SER A 114 -6.38 -5.74 5.39
C SER A 114 -4.90 -6.13 5.23
N THR A 115 -4.41 -6.18 4.00
CA THR A 115 -2.98 -6.31 3.69
C THR A 115 -2.12 -5.21 4.34
N GLN A 116 -2.70 -4.07 4.70
CA GLN A 116 -2.03 -3.00 5.43
C GLN A 116 -1.56 -3.42 6.84
N ALA A 117 -2.12 -4.46 7.41
CA ALA A 117 -1.69 -5.01 8.71
C ALA A 117 -0.43 -5.88 8.61
N GLY A 118 0.06 -6.20 7.40
CA GLY A 118 1.35 -6.86 7.18
C GLY A 118 1.37 -8.35 7.52
N ALA A 119 0.31 -9.12 7.23
CA ALA A 119 0.30 -10.57 7.40
C ALA A 119 1.16 -11.25 6.32
N GLN A 120 2.32 -11.78 6.72
CA GLN A 120 3.36 -12.30 5.84
C GLN A 120 3.68 -13.79 6.06
N CYS A 121 3.12 -14.42 7.08
CA CYS A 121 3.36 -15.83 7.42
C CYS A 121 2.16 -16.43 8.16
N ALA A 122 2.11 -17.76 8.24
CA ALA A 122 1.04 -18.50 8.93
C ALA A 122 0.85 -18.05 10.39
N ALA A 123 1.92 -17.71 11.10
CA ALA A 123 1.82 -17.20 12.47
C ALA A 123 1.07 -15.87 12.56
N ALA A 124 1.18 -14.99 11.57
CA ALA A 124 0.43 -13.75 11.48
C ALA A 124 -1.07 -14.01 11.23
N VAL A 125 -1.37 -14.99 10.38
CA VAL A 125 -2.75 -15.42 10.07
C VAL A 125 -3.42 -16.00 11.32
N ASP A 126 -2.75 -16.94 12.00
CA ASP A 126 -3.23 -17.52 13.26
C ASP A 126 -3.45 -16.46 14.35
N PHE A 127 -2.54 -15.51 14.48
CA PHE A 127 -2.67 -14.39 15.40
C PHE A 127 -3.92 -13.56 15.09
N ALA A 128 -4.11 -13.18 13.84
CA ALA A 128 -5.25 -12.37 13.40
C ALA A 128 -6.59 -13.08 13.66
N ALA A 129 -6.68 -14.37 13.33
CA ALA A 129 -7.90 -15.13 13.54
C ALA A 129 -8.20 -15.37 15.03
N ARG A 130 -7.20 -15.74 15.84
CA ARG A 130 -7.43 -16.14 17.25
C ARG A 130 -7.48 -14.98 18.23
N GLU A 131 -6.62 -13.96 18.03
CA GLU A 131 -6.52 -12.85 18.99
C GLU A 131 -7.37 -11.64 18.59
N LEU A 132 -7.60 -11.44 17.25
CA LEU A 132 -8.43 -10.34 16.78
C LEU A 132 -9.81 -10.79 16.28
N GLY A 133 -10.03 -12.09 16.10
CA GLY A 133 -11.32 -12.67 15.70
C GLY A 133 -11.71 -12.30 14.26
N VAL A 134 -10.76 -12.24 13.33
CA VAL A 134 -11.06 -12.00 11.92
C VAL A 134 -11.33 -13.31 11.19
N GLU A 135 -12.27 -13.28 10.24
CA GLU A 135 -12.69 -14.44 9.47
C GLU A 135 -11.81 -14.66 8.23
N ARG A 136 -11.27 -13.57 7.66
CA ARG A 136 -10.43 -13.60 6.44
C ARG A 136 -9.20 -12.73 6.61
N VAL A 137 -8.09 -13.14 5.99
CA VAL A 137 -6.83 -12.37 5.98
C VAL A 137 -6.43 -12.07 4.53
N THR A 138 -6.34 -10.76 4.19
CA THR A 138 -5.66 -10.33 2.97
C THR A 138 -4.15 -10.36 3.22
N CYS A 139 -3.45 -11.32 2.64
CA CYS A 139 -2.03 -11.51 2.84
C CYS A 139 -1.17 -10.43 2.16
N ALA A 140 0.13 -10.41 2.49
CA ALA A 140 1.11 -9.57 1.82
C ALA A 140 1.25 -9.97 0.34
N ARG A 141 1.65 -9.01 -0.51
CA ARG A 141 1.78 -9.19 -1.97
C ARG A 141 3.12 -9.74 -2.39
N GLU A 142 4.03 -9.85 -1.46
CA GLU A 142 5.41 -10.29 -1.63
C GLU A 142 5.58 -11.82 -1.49
N LEU A 143 4.49 -12.55 -1.35
CA LEU A 143 4.49 -14.01 -1.13
C LEU A 143 4.46 -14.79 -2.45
N SER A 144 5.18 -15.91 -2.45
CA SER A 144 5.11 -16.92 -3.51
C SER A 144 3.89 -17.83 -3.36
N VAL A 145 3.53 -18.57 -4.41
CA VAL A 145 2.44 -19.57 -4.35
C VAL A 145 2.70 -20.61 -3.25
N ALA A 146 3.96 -21.03 -3.07
CA ALA A 146 4.33 -21.96 -2.00
C ALA A 146 4.07 -21.39 -0.60
N GLU A 147 4.39 -20.10 -0.36
CA GLU A 147 4.10 -19.46 0.90
C GLU A 147 2.59 -19.22 1.08
N LEU A 148 1.85 -18.92 0.01
CA LEU A 148 0.38 -18.86 0.07
C LEU A 148 -0.23 -20.19 0.53
N ALA A 149 0.28 -21.33 0.03
CA ALA A 149 -0.16 -22.66 0.47
C ALA A 149 0.04 -22.87 1.98
N GLU A 150 1.15 -22.38 2.55
CA GLU A 150 1.38 -22.44 4.00
C GLU A 150 0.39 -21.58 4.80
N LEU A 151 0.04 -20.39 4.28
CA LEU A 151 -0.98 -19.57 4.90
C LEU A 151 -2.34 -20.24 4.85
N CYS A 152 -2.71 -20.81 3.71
CA CYS A 152 -3.97 -21.53 3.52
C CYS A 152 -4.07 -22.77 4.42
N ALA A 153 -2.95 -23.43 4.73
CA ALA A 153 -2.92 -24.59 5.63
C ALA A 153 -3.33 -24.27 7.09
N THR A 154 -3.41 -22.99 7.47
CA THR A 154 -3.95 -22.56 8.78
C THR A 154 -5.46 -22.82 8.91
N GLY A 155 -6.17 -22.98 7.78
CA GLY A 155 -7.62 -23.13 7.73
C GLY A 155 -8.41 -21.83 7.81
N VAL A 156 -7.74 -20.68 7.90
CA VAL A 156 -8.34 -19.34 7.81
C VAL A 156 -8.51 -18.97 6.34
N GLU A 157 -9.57 -18.24 5.99
CA GLU A 157 -9.75 -17.76 4.63
C GLU A 157 -8.63 -16.80 4.20
N ILE A 158 -7.92 -17.12 3.14
CA ILE A 158 -6.83 -16.31 2.59
C ILE A 158 -7.29 -15.60 1.33
N GLU A 159 -7.18 -14.26 1.37
CA GLU A 159 -7.39 -13.38 0.24
C GLU A 159 -6.03 -12.93 -0.32
N ALA A 160 -5.79 -13.17 -1.60
CA ALA A 160 -4.55 -12.80 -2.28
C ALA A 160 -4.81 -11.87 -3.47
N PHE A 161 -3.95 -10.86 -3.64
CA PHE A 161 -4.01 -10.03 -4.85
C PHE A 161 -3.58 -10.85 -6.08
N CYS A 162 -4.32 -10.67 -7.18
CA CYS A 162 -4.02 -11.32 -8.45
C CYS A 162 -3.79 -10.32 -9.61
N HIS A 163 -4.22 -9.05 -9.49
CA HIS A 163 -4.06 -8.07 -10.56
C HIS A 163 -3.93 -6.63 -10.05
N GLY A 164 -3.21 -5.81 -10.84
CA GLY A 164 -3.22 -4.35 -10.72
C GLY A 164 -1.99 -3.76 -10.05
N ALA A 165 -2.09 -2.55 -9.53
CA ALA A 165 -0.94 -1.81 -9.02
C ALA A 165 -0.31 -2.44 -7.78
N ILE A 166 1.00 -2.72 -7.83
CA ILE A 166 1.79 -3.12 -6.66
C ILE A 166 2.31 -1.88 -5.93
N CYS A 167 2.34 -1.94 -4.59
CA CYS A 167 3.16 -1.06 -3.78
C CYS A 167 4.57 -1.64 -3.72
N ILE A 168 5.61 -0.82 -3.94
CA ILE A 168 7.00 -1.28 -3.84
C ILE A 168 7.40 -1.60 -2.40
N CYS A 169 6.82 -0.90 -1.43
CA CYS A 169 7.00 -1.15 -0.01
C CYS A 169 6.01 -2.20 0.47
N TYR A 170 6.39 -3.00 1.47
CA TYR A 170 5.43 -3.79 2.22
C TYR A 170 4.27 -2.91 2.67
N SER A 171 3.05 -3.38 2.44
CA SER A 171 1.84 -2.61 2.74
C SER A 171 1.75 -2.29 4.24
N GLY A 172 1.38 -1.05 4.57
CA GLY A 172 1.32 -0.55 5.95
C GLY A 172 2.67 -0.12 6.55
N ALA A 173 3.81 -0.43 5.90
CA ALA A 173 5.15 -0.15 6.44
C ALA A 173 5.83 1.09 5.80
N CYS A 174 5.13 1.88 4.97
CA CYS A 174 5.71 3.02 4.28
C CYS A 174 5.38 4.34 4.97
N SER A 175 6.36 4.97 5.59
CA SER A 175 6.28 6.33 6.16
C SER A 175 6.87 7.42 5.26
N TYR A 176 7.38 7.07 4.06
CA TYR A 176 8.04 8.03 3.17
C TYR A 176 7.15 9.23 2.82
N SER A 177 5.91 8.95 2.41
CA SER A 177 4.96 10.02 2.06
C SER A 177 4.62 10.93 3.25
N ALA A 178 4.51 10.38 4.46
CA ALA A 178 4.23 11.14 5.67
C ALA A 178 5.41 12.02 6.08
N LEU A 179 6.58 11.43 6.25
CA LEU A 179 7.74 12.12 6.83
C LEU A 179 8.45 13.06 5.84
N MET A 180 8.36 12.77 4.53
CA MET A 180 8.99 13.59 3.49
C MET A 180 8.01 14.53 2.78
N ARG A 181 6.69 14.30 2.84
CA ARG A 181 5.67 15.03 2.09
C ARG A 181 4.48 15.48 2.94
N VAL A 182 4.50 15.20 4.25
CA VAL A 182 3.43 15.57 5.21
C VAL A 182 2.05 15.01 4.81
N ARG A 183 2.02 13.87 4.12
CA ARG A 183 0.79 13.18 3.68
C ARG A 183 0.95 11.69 3.92
N SER A 184 0.24 11.14 4.91
CA SER A 184 0.42 9.76 5.33
C SER A 184 -0.19 8.75 4.34
N ALA A 185 0.66 7.84 3.83
CA ALA A 185 0.22 6.69 3.05
C ALA A 185 -0.65 5.74 3.89
N ASN A 186 -0.31 5.58 5.17
CA ASN A 186 -0.98 4.73 6.14
C ASN A 186 -2.37 5.26 6.54
N ARG A 187 -2.64 6.53 6.17
CA ARG A 187 -3.94 7.18 6.35
C ARG A 187 -4.67 7.50 5.04
N GLY A 188 -4.28 6.82 3.96
CA GLY A 188 -4.97 6.91 2.67
C GLY A 188 -4.59 8.12 1.81
N ASP A 189 -3.55 8.89 2.17
CA ASP A 189 -3.14 10.11 1.49
C ASP A 189 -1.72 10.00 0.88
N CYS A 190 -1.42 8.89 0.22
CA CYS A 190 -0.13 8.62 -0.39
C CYS A 190 0.15 9.55 -1.58
N THR A 191 1.30 10.24 -1.57
CA THR A 191 1.75 11.08 -2.69
C THR A 191 2.44 10.29 -3.81
N GLN A 192 2.55 8.96 -3.66
CA GLN A 192 3.21 8.04 -4.60
C GLN A 192 4.66 8.44 -4.95
N PRO A 193 5.54 8.71 -3.97
CA PRO A 193 6.92 9.11 -4.24
C PRO A 193 7.69 8.04 -5.02
N CYS A 194 7.37 6.76 -4.83
CA CYS A 194 7.96 5.65 -5.58
C CYS A 194 7.74 5.72 -7.12
N ARG A 195 6.84 6.60 -7.60
CA ARG A 195 6.59 6.82 -9.04
C ARG A 195 7.40 7.97 -9.63
N LEU A 196 8.22 8.64 -8.82
CA LEU A 196 9.07 9.76 -9.24
C LEU A 196 10.38 9.27 -9.86
N ALA A 197 11.15 10.21 -10.43
CA ALA A 197 12.48 9.95 -10.97
C ALA A 197 13.53 9.97 -9.87
N TYR A 198 14.51 9.09 -9.93
CA TYR A 198 15.59 8.95 -8.98
C TYR A 198 16.94 8.72 -9.65
N GLU A 199 18.00 9.10 -8.96
CA GLU A 199 19.37 8.66 -9.21
C GLU A 199 19.87 7.84 -8.03
N LEU A 200 20.53 6.72 -8.31
CA LEU A 200 21.34 6.01 -7.33
C LEU A 200 22.78 6.55 -7.43
N GLN A 201 23.32 7.05 -6.34
CA GLN A 201 24.66 7.64 -6.26
C GLN A 201 25.53 6.90 -5.24
N ASP A 202 26.84 6.93 -5.43
CA ASP A 202 27.83 6.54 -4.40
C ASP A 202 28.15 7.68 -3.43
N GLY A 203 29.04 7.45 -2.45
CA GLY A 203 29.47 8.43 -1.46
C GLY A 203 30.19 9.64 -2.04
N SER A 204 30.77 9.53 -3.23
CA SER A 204 31.41 10.66 -3.94
C SER A 204 30.39 11.52 -4.72
N GLY A 205 29.13 11.06 -4.82
CA GLY A 205 28.08 11.67 -5.63
C GLY A 205 28.11 11.22 -7.10
N ALA A 206 28.91 10.20 -7.44
CA ALA A 206 28.91 9.63 -8.77
C ALA A 206 27.60 8.85 -9.00
N VAL A 207 26.95 9.07 -10.14
CA VAL A 207 25.69 8.42 -10.48
C VAL A 207 25.95 6.99 -10.94
N LEU A 208 25.38 6.02 -10.25
CA LEU A 208 25.48 4.59 -10.53
C LEU A 208 24.34 4.11 -11.43
N ALA A 209 23.13 4.65 -11.26
CA ALA A 209 21.95 4.33 -12.06
C ALA A 209 20.95 5.50 -12.06
N GLY A 210 20.05 5.54 -13.06
CA GLY A 210 19.02 6.57 -13.17
C GLY A 210 19.55 7.93 -13.64
N GLY A 211 18.70 8.97 -13.60
CA GLY A 211 19.09 10.37 -13.80
C GLY A 211 19.44 10.83 -15.20
N ALA A 212 19.53 9.96 -16.18
CA ALA A 212 19.98 10.31 -17.53
C ALA A 212 19.05 11.31 -18.24
N TRP A 213 17.76 11.20 -17.98
CA TRP A 213 16.72 11.93 -18.71
C TRP A 213 16.49 13.37 -18.23
N GLU A 214 16.64 13.64 -16.93
CA GLU A 214 16.36 14.95 -16.33
C GLU A 214 17.52 15.95 -16.48
N ARG A 215 18.75 15.50 -16.74
CA ARG A 215 19.96 16.33 -16.76
C ARG A 215 20.49 16.65 -18.16
N GLY A 216 19.83 16.20 -19.23
CA GLY A 216 20.30 16.43 -20.61
C GLY A 216 21.69 15.84 -20.86
N ARG A 217 22.00 14.67 -20.28
CA ARG A 217 23.29 14.00 -20.49
C ARG A 217 23.47 13.53 -21.92
N ALA A 218 24.71 13.48 -22.36
CA ALA A 218 25.06 13.07 -23.71
C ALA A 218 24.58 11.64 -24.02
N ALA A 219 24.17 11.39 -25.28
CA ALA A 219 23.63 10.11 -25.73
C ALA A 219 24.55 8.91 -25.47
N GLU A 220 25.87 9.13 -25.39
CA GLU A 220 26.87 8.10 -25.09
C GLU A 220 26.80 7.64 -23.62
N GLU A 221 26.56 8.55 -22.67
CA GLU A 221 26.34 8.19 -21.25
C GLU A 221 24.99 7.48 -21.05
N GLN A 222 24.01 7.80 -21.88
CA GLN A 222 22.69 7.19 -21.86
C GLN A 222 22.70 5.76 -22.41
N ALA A 223 23.52 5.48 -23.42
CA ALA A 223 23.70 4.15 -24.00
C ALA A 223 24.39 3.16 -23.03
N MET A 224 25.15 3.65 -22.07
CA MET A 224 25.78 2.83 -21.02
C MET A 224 24.84 2.52 -19.84
N ARG A 225 23.65 3.13 -19.78
CA ARG A 225 22.65 2.96 -18.70
C ARG A 225 21.28 2.70 -19.32
N PRO A 226 21.01 1.45 -19.70
CA PRO A 226 19.73 1.08 -20.33
C PRO A 226 18.53 1.25 -19.39
N ASP A 227 18.77 1.37 -18.09
CA ASP A 227 17.73 1.48 -17.09
C ASP A 227 17.28 2.94 -16.93
N GLY A 228 15.98 3.20 -17.08
CA GLY A 228 15.39 4.52 -16.91
C GLY A 228 15.59 5.10 -15.50
N ASP A 229 14.90 6.20 -15.20
CA ASP A 229 15.04 6.92 -13.92
C ASP A 229 13.96 6.57 -12.87
N ARG A 230 13.03 5.67 -13.17
CA ARG A 230 11.92 5.27 -12.27
C ARG A 230 12.31 4.08 -11.40
N LEU A 231 13.41 4.18 -10.66
CA LEU A 231 14.06 3.08 -9.93
C LEU A 231 13.18 2.41 -8.87
N LEU A 232 12.15 3.10 -8.36
CA LEU A 232 11.21 2.57 -7.37
C LEU A 232 9.81 2.30 -7.94
N CYS A 233 9.62 2.37 -9.27
CA CYS A 233 8.31 2.23 -9.90
C CYS A 233 8.05 0.79 -10.33
N PRO A 234 7.27 -0.03 -9.59
CA PRO A 234 6.97 -1.38 -10.03
C PRO A 234 5.97 -1.38 -11.20
N ARG A 235 6.05 -2.44 -12.01
CA ARG A 235 5.03 -2.83 -12.98
C ARG A 235 3.72 -3.18 -12.29
N ASP A 236 2.67 -3.37 -13.06
CA ASP A 236 1.40 -3.85 -12.53
C ASP A 236 1.43 -5.38 -12.38
N TYR A 237 0.80 -5.87 -11.31
CA TYR A 237 0.73 -7.30 -11.00
C TYR A 237 -0.17 -8.02 -11.98
N LEU A 238 0.28 -9.15 -12.48
CA LEU A 238 -0.44 -10.03 -13.38
C LEU A 238 -0.31 -11.48 -12.93
N GLY A 239 -1.27 -11.95 -12.14
CA GLY A 239 -1.31 -13.32 -11.64
C GLY A 239 -2.18 -14.25 -12.47
N ILE A 240 -2.62 -13.86 -13.67
CA ILE A 240 -3.60 -14.63 -14.44
C ILE A 240 -3.09 -16.02 -14.81
N ARG A 241 -1.80 -16.18 -15.07
CA ARG A 241 -1.16 -17.47 -15.33
C ARG A 241 -1.07 -18.38 -14.11
N HIS A 242 -1.13 -17.79 -12.91
CA HIS A 242 -0.98 -18.48 -11.62
C HIS A 242 -2.33 -18.75 -10.93
N ILE A 243 -3.47 -18.42 -11.54
CA ILE A 243 -4.79 -18.62 -10.93
C ILE A 243 -5.04 -20.07 -10.54
N ALA A 244 -4.71 -21.03 -11.42
CA ALA A 244 -4.87 -22.44 -11.11
C ALA A 244 -3.97 -22.90 -9.94
N GLU A 245 -2.71 -22.49 -9.95
CA GLU A 245 -1.75 -22.82 -8.87
C GLU A 245 -2.15 -22.18 -7.53
N MET A 246 -2.61 -20.94 -7.53
CA MET A 246 -3.11 -20.26 -6.33
C MET A 246 -4.38 -20.92 -5.80
N LEU A 247 -5.27 -21.39 -6.70
CA LEU A 247 -6.46 -22.13 -6.34
C LEU A 247 -6.10 -23.48 -5.70
N GLU A 248 -5.14 -24.23 -6.28
CA GLU A 248 -4.61 -25.48 -5.72
C GLU A 248 -3.93 -25.26 -4.36
N ALA A 249 -3.27 -24.12 -4.17
CA ALA A 249 -2.68 -23.72 -2.89
C ALA A 249 -3.73 -23.43 -1.80
N GLY A 250 -5.03 -23.28 -2.17
CA GLY A 250 -6.13 -23.08 -1.25
C GLY A 250 -6.56 -21.62 -1.07
N VAL A 251 -6.13 -20.70 -1.94
CA VAL A 251 -6.58 -19.30 -1.90
C VAL A 251 -8.10 -19.22 -2.03
N SER A 252 -8.75 -18.54 -1.07
CA SER A 252 -10.20 -18.44 -0.97
C SER A 252 -10.78 -17.25 -1.75
N ALA A 253 -9.99 -16.17 -1.90
CA ALA A 253 -10.44 -14.96 -2.61
C ALA A 253 -9.33 -14.36 -3.46
N PHE A 254 -9.63 -14.09 -4.73
CA PHE A 254 -8.74 -13.51 -5.73
C PHE A 254 -9.06 -12.03 -5.89
N LYS A 255 -8.17 -11.16 -5.36
CA LYS A 255 -8.43 -9.72 -5.29
C LYS A 255 -7.79 -8.95 -6.43
N ILE A 256 -8.61 -8.15 -7.11
CA ILE A 256 -8.18 -7.21 -8.15
C ILE A 256 -7.97 -5.82 -7.52
N GLU A 257 -6.81 -5.18 -7.71
CA GLU A 257 -6.58 -3.79 -7.34
C GLU A 257 -7.05 -2.86 -8.46
N GLY A 258 -7.77 -1.80 -8.11
CA GLY A 258 -8.26 -0.87 -9.14
C GLY A 258 -9.35 0.12 -8.72
N ARG A 259 -9.57 0.43 -7.44
CA ARG A 259 -10.64 1.36 -7.00
C ARG A 259 -10.61 2.75 -7.67
N MET A 260 -9.43 3.16 -8.15
CA MET A 260 -9.26 4.44 -8.87
C MET A 260 -9.40 4.32 -10.38
N LYS A 261 -9.83 3.17 -10.86
CA LYS A 261 -9.95 2.88 -12.28
C LYS A 261 -11.37 3.14 -12.79
N SER A 262 -11.47 3.35 -14.11
CA SER A 262 -12.75 3.54 -14.81
C SER A 262 -13.56 2.24 -14.91
N PRO A 263 -14.88 2.33 -15.11
CA PRO A 263 -15.75 1.15 -15.25
C PRO A 263 -15.29 0.20 -16.37
N ASP A 264 -14.79 0.70 -17.50
CA ASP A 264 -14.26 -0.10 -18.61
C ASP A 264 -13.05 -0.95 -18.19
N TYR A 265 -12.14 -0.39 -17.38
CA TYR A 265 -11.05 -1.17 -16.80
C TYR A 265 -11.58 -2.27 -15.88
N VAL A 266 -12.50 -1.94 -14.97
CA VAL A 266 -13.04 -2.91 -14.01
C VAL A 266 -13.74 -4.03 -14.74
N TYR A 267 -14.63 -3.72 -15.70
CA TYR A 267 -15.34 -4.70 -16.51
C TYR A 267 -14.38 -5.66 -17.21
N ASN A 268 -13.43 -5.11 -17.97
CA ASN A 268 -12.49 -5.89 -18.75
C ASN A 268 -11.60 -6.79 -17.90
N VAL A 269 -11.06 -6.26 -16.79
CA VAL A 269 -10.19 -7.04 -15.90
C VAL A 269 -10.96 -8.16 -15.22
N VAL A 270 -12.14 -7.86 -14.65
CA VAL A 270 -12.96 -8.86 -13.96
C VAL A 270 -13.35 -9.98 -14.92
N ARG A 271 -13.79 -9.65 -16.13
CA ARG A 271 -14.15 -10.64 -17.16
C ARG A 271 -12.99 -11.59 -17.48
N CYS A 272 -11.79 -11.07 -17.70
CA CYS A 272 -10.62 -11.90 -17.99
C CYS A 272 -10.26 -12.84 -16.82
N TYR A 273 -10.32 -12.34 -15.59
CA TYR A 273 -10.04 -13.16 -14.41
C TYR A 273 -11.19 -14.14 -14.11
N ARG A 274 -12.44 -13.79 -14.40
CA ARG A 274 -13.58 -14.70 -14.30
C ARG A 274 -13.40 -15.90 -15.23
N GLU A 275 -13.01 -15.65 -16.49
CA GLU A 275 -12.74 -16.71 -17.47
C GLU A 275 -11.64 -17.67 -16.99
N ALA A 276 -10.52 -17.12 -16.50
CA ALA A 276 -9.40 -17.91 -16.01
C ALA A 276 -9.79 -18.72 -14.75
N LEU A 277 -10.52 -18.10 -13.80
CA LEU A 277 -10.93 -18.75 -12.57
C LEU A 277 -11.98 -19.83 -12.82
N ASP A 278 -12.96 -19.60 -13.69
CA ASP A 278 -13.96 -20.60 -14.05
C ASP A 278 -13.35 -21.81 -14.75
N ALA A 279 -12.38 -21.58 -15.64
CA ALA A 279 -11.64 -22.65 -16.28
C ALA A 279 -10.86 -23.49 -15.26
N ALA A 280 -10.20 -22.86 -14.30
CA ALA A 280 -9.48 -23.54 -13.21
C ALA A 280 -10.43 -24.33 -12.31
N LEU A 281 -11.55 -23.74 -11.89
CA LEU A 281 -12.58 -24.40 -11.07
C LEU A 281 -13.21 -25.61 -11.78
N ALA A 282 -13.33 -25.54 -13.11
CA ALA A 282 -13.81 -26.67 -13.94
C ALA A 282 -12.74 -27.74 -14.15
N GLY A 283 -11.52 -27.61 -13.58
CA GLY A 283 -10.42 -28.54 -13.80
C GLY A 283 -9.85 -28.52 -15.23
N ARG A 284 -10.05 -27.43 -15.96
CA ARG A 284 -9.55 -27.19 -17.33
C ARG A 284 -8.75 -25.88 -17.38
N PRO A 285 -7.54 -25.84 -16.83
CA PRO A 285 -6.74 -24.63 -16.91
C PRO A 285 -6.53 -24.20 -18.37
N LEU A 286 -6.48 -22.87 -18.59
CA LEU A 286 -6.31 -22.30 -19.92
C LEU A 286 -4.94 -22.66 -20.49
N SER A 287 -4.89 -22.85 -21.81
CA SER A 287 -3.63 -22.99 -22.56
C SER A 287 -2.87 -21.68 -22.65
N ASP A 288 -1.58 -21.74 -22.95
CA ASP A 288 -0.74 -20.54 -23.13
C ASP A 288 -1.31 -19.58 -24.18
N VAL A 289 -1.90 -20.09 -25.27
CA VAL A 289 -2.51 -19.26 -26.32
C VAL A 289 -3.75 -18.50 -25.79
N GLU A 290 -4.60 -19.17 -24.99
CA GLU A 290 -5.75 -18.52 -24.34
C GLU A 290 -5.28 -17.47 -23.34
N LEU A 291 -4.26 -17.78 -22.52
CA LEU A 291 -3.65 -16.85 -21.55
C LEU A 291 -3.01 -15.63 -22.25
N ASP A 292 -2.25 -15.84 -23.35
CA ASP A 292 -1.68 -14.74 -24.16
C ASP A 292 -2.79 -13.81 -24.69
N GLY A 293 -3.92 -14.37 -25.09
CA GLY A 293 -5.11 -13.61 -25.51
C GLY A 293 -5.67 -12.74 -24.39
N LEU A 294 -5.81 -13.29 -23.18
CA LEU A 294 -6.29 -12.56 -22.01
C LEU A 294 -5.28 -11.47 -21.58
N GLU A 295 -3.97 -11.75 -21.59
CA GLU A 295 -2.94 -10.76 -21.29
C GLU A 295 -2.96 -9.60 -22.28
N ALA A 296 -3.11 -9.86 -23.59
CA ALA A 296 -3.26 -8.83 -24.58
C ALA A 296 -4.51 -7.97 -24.36
N CYS A 297 -5.62 -8.59 -23.93
CA CYS A 297 -6.84 -7.89 -23.56
C CYS A 297 -6.62 -6.99 -22.34
N LEU A 298 -5.98 -7.48 -21.29
CA LEU A 298 -5.64 -6.73 -20.07
C LEU A 298 -4.69 -5.54 -20.39
N ALA A 299 -3.70 -5.73 -21.25
CA ALA A 299 -2.74 -4.69 -21.65
C ALA A 299 -3.40 -3.52 -22.39
N ARG A 300 -4.49 -3.78 -23.14
CA ARG A 300 -5.25 -2.72 -23.85
C ARG A 300 -6.06 -1.82 -22.92
N SER A 301 -6.31 -2.23 -21.66
CA SER A 301 -7.01 -1.41 -20.68
C SER A 301 -6.06 -0.45 -19.96
N PHE A 302 -5.18 -0.95 -19.13
CA PHE A 302 -4.16 -0.17 -18.44
C PHE A 302 -3.05 -1.08 -17.91
N SER A 303 -1.81 -0.76 -18.24
CA SER A 303 -0.64 -1.47 -17.72
C SER A 303 0.59 -0.56 -17.67
N ARG A 304 1.40 -0.67 -16.60
CA ARG A 304 2.76 -0.10 -16.54
C ARG A 304 3.82 -1.11 -17.01
N GLY A 305 3.43 -2.07 -17.83
CA GLY A 305 4.08 -3.33 -18.01
C GLY A 305 3.59 -4.30 -16.95
N PHE A 306 3.64 -5.59 -17.25
CA PHE A 306 3.18 -6.63 -16.34
C PHE A 306 4.33 -7.38 -15.69
N THR A 307 4.08 -7.94 -14.50
CA THR A 307 4.98 -8.80 -13.75
C THR A 307 4.15 -9.80 -12.94
N SER A 308 4.63 -11.04 -12.83
CA SER A 308 4.11 -12.03 -11.88
C SER A 308 4.42 -11.67 -10.42
N GLY A 309 5.18 -10.61 -10.21
CA GLY A 309 5.60 -10.17 -8.88
C GLY A 309 6.49 -11.21 -8.21
N TYR A 310 6.02 -11.76 -7.11
CA TYR A 310 6.76 -12.73 -6.29
C TYR A 310 6.17 -14.15 -6.35
N LEU A 311 5.12 -14.39 -7.16
CA LEU A 311 4.39 -15.68 -7.17
C LEU A 311 5.28 -16.90 -7.46
N GLU A 312 6.28 -16.74 -8.33
CA GLU A 312 7.20 -17.83 -8.69
C GLU A 312 8.24 -18.16 -7.60
N GLY A 313 8.33 -17.30 -6.59
CA GLY A 313 9.29 -17.44 -5.49
C GLY A 313 10.73 -17.10 -5.85
N GLY A 314 11.60 -17.16 -4.83
CA GLY A 314 13.02 -16.86 -4.96
C GLY A 314 13.32 -15.39 -5.27
N HIS A 315 14.58 -15.10 -5.64
CA HIS A 315 15.01 -13.76 -6.06
C HIS A 315 14.63 -13.41 -7.51
N ALA A 316 13.79 -14.21 -8.17
CA ALA A 316 13.39 -14.00 -9.57
C ALA A 316 12.74 -12.61 -9.79
N ALA A 317 11.97 -12.15 -8.81
CA ALA A 317 11.38 -10.81 -8.83
C ALA A 317 12.35 -9.67 -8.51
N THR A 318 13.61 -9.95 -8.22
CA THR A 318 14.61 -8.92 -7.88
C THR A 318 15.29 -8.30 -9.10
N GLY A 319 14.95 -8.75 -10.31
CA GLY A 319 15.55 -8.29 -11.55
C GLY A 319 14.77 -7.13 -12.23
N SER A 320 15.11 -6.87 -13.49
CA SER A 320 14.48 -5.87 -14.36
C SER A 320 12.97 -6.07 -14.55
N ASP A 321 12.47 -7.28 -14.27
CA ASP A 321 11.08 -7.66 -14.57
C ASP A 321 10.06 -7.10 -13.57
N LEU A 322 10.48 -6.74 -12.34
CA LEU A 322 9.59 -6.10 -11.38
C LEU A 322 9.40 -4.61 -11.66
N MET A 323 10.41 -3.91 -12.19
CA MET A 323 10.42 -2.45 -12.29
C MET A 323 10.00 -1.92 -13.65
N SER A 324 9.16 -0.88 -13.67
CA SER A 324 8.82 -0.07 -14.83
C SER A 324 9.71 1.17 -14.85
N VAL A 325 11.00 0.98 -15.15
CA VAL A 325 12.03 2.02 -15.01
C VAL A 325 11.88 3.19 -15.99
N GLU A 326 11.26 2.95 -17.15
CA GLU A 326 11.10 3.97 -18.19
C GLU A 326 9.93 4.93 -17.89
N ARG A 327 8.79 4.40 -17.42
CA ARG A 327 7.54 5.18 -17.31
C ARG A 327 6.68 4.74 -16.15
N ALA A 328 6.13 5.72 -15.43
CA ALA A 328 5.16 5.49 -14.34
C ALA A 328 3.69 5.52 -14.79
N ILE A 329 3.43 5.62 -16.11
CA ILE A 329 2.09 5.74 -16.71
C ILE A 329 1.76 4.54 -17.59
N ASN A 330 0.55 4.50 -18.13
CA ASN A 330 0.08 3.42 -19.00
C ASN A 330 1.08 3.11 -20.14
N GLN A 331 1.47 1.85 -20.26
CA GLN A 331 2.31 1.34 -21.34
C GLN A 331 1.48 0.88 -22.55
N GLY A 332 0.27 0.35 -22.30
CA GLY A 332 -0.57 -0.23 -23.33
C GLY A 332 0.03 -1.49 -23.96
N LEU A 333 -0.65 -2.00 -24.98
CA LEU A 333 -0.17 -3.09 -25.83
C LEU A 333 0.63 -2.53 -27.01
N ARG A 334 1.87 -2.99 -27.23
CA ARG A 334 2.60 -2.67 -28.44
C ARG A 334 1.87 -3.28 -29.64
N ALA A 335 1.52 -2.44 -30.61
CA ALA A 335 0.69 -2.83 -31.74
C ALA A 335 1.40 -2.66 -33.10
N GLY A 336 2.57 -1.99 -33.14
CA GLY A 336 3.26 -1.80 -34.40
C GLY A 336 4.33 -0.70 -34.33
N HIS A 337 4.70 -0.19 -35.51
CA HIS A 337 5.67 0.89 -35.64
C HIS A 337 5.38 1.76 -36.84
N VAL A 338 5.86 3.00 -36.80
CA VAL A 338 5.79 3.95 -37.93
C VAL A 338 6.79 3.54 -39.01
N VAL A 339 6.30 3.22 -40.19
CA VAL A 339 7.13 2.92 -41.36
C VAL A 339 7.61 4.22 -41.96
N GLU A 340 6.69 5.17 -42.20
CA GLU A 340 6.95 6.43 -42.86
C GLU A 340 6.12 7.56 -42.24
N PRO A 341 6.74 8.68 -41.83
CA PRO A 341 6.01 9.90 -41.49
C PRO A 341 5.49 10.57 -42.76
N ARG A 342 4.22 10.99 -42.78
CA ARG A 342 3.58 11.69 -43.91
C ARG A 342 2.98 13.02 -43.46
N TYR A 343 2.67 13.90 -44.41
CA TYR A 343 2.09 15.20 -44.10
C TYR A 343 0.73 15.08 -43.36
N GLU A 344 -0.06 14.08 -43.73
CA GLU A 344 -1.39 13.83 -43.16
C GLU A 344 -1.36 12.96 -41.88
N GLY A 345 -0.21 12.38 -41.51
CA GLY A 345 -0.09 11.48 -40.39
C GLY A 345 1.13 10.58 -40.40
N ALA A 346 0.97 9.33 -40.05
CA ALA A 346 2.01 8.31 -40.04
C ALA A 346 1.52 7.04 -40.75
N LEU A 347 2.27 6.49 -41.68
CA LEU A 347 2.06 5.14 -42.18
C LEU A 347 2.59 4.17 -41.11
N VAL A 348 1.71 3.34 -40.55
CA VAL A 348 2.01 2.42 -39.47
C VAL A 348 1.85 0.98 -39.95
N ALA A 349 2.87 0.15 -39.74
CA ALA A 349 2.77 -1.30 -39.88
C ALA A 349 2.33 -1.89 -38.53
N PHE A 350 1.26 -2.71 -38.55
CA PHE A 350 0.70 -3.31 -37.36
C PHE A 350 1.14 -4.75 -37.18
N ASP A 351 1.59 -5.09 -35.97
CA ASP A 351 2.03 -6.43 -35.58
C ASP A 351 0.88 -7.29 -35.01
N CYS A 352 -0.27 -6.68 -34.70
CA CYS A 352 -1.48 -7.34 -34.20
C CYS A 352 -2.74 -6.65 -34.71
N GLU A 353 -3.90 -7.28 -34.49
CA GLU A 353 -5.22 -6.71 -34.81
C GLU A 353 -5.51 -5.50 -33.90
N VAL A 354 -6.03 -4.43 -34.50
CA VAL A 354 -6.46 -3.19 -33.86
C VAL A 354 -7.83 -2.78 -34.35
N ALA A 355 -8.74 -2.49 -33.43
CA ALA A 355 -10.10 -2.12 -33.80
C ALA A 355 -10.24 -0.63 -34.12
N ALA A 356 -11.24 -0.31 -34.94
CA ALA A 356 -11.66 1.07 -35.17
C ALA A 356 -11.96 1.78 -33.85
N GLY A 357 -11.39 2.99 -33.65
CA GLY A 357 -11.57 3.77 -32.43
C GLY A 357 -10.61 3.43 -31.29
N ASP A 358 -9.86 2.34 -31.35
CA ASP A 358 -8.78 2.07 -30.39
C ASP A 358 -7.82 3.27 -30.32
N MET A 359 -7.46 3.70 -29.12
CA MET A 359 -6.59 4.85 -28.93
C MET A 359 -5.12 4.43 -29.05
N LEU A 360 -4.45 4.99 -30.05
CA LEU A 360 -3.06 4.71 -30.39
C LEU A 360 -2.14 5.80 -29.85
N GLU A 361 -1.15 5.44 -29.05
CA GLU A 361 -0.05 6.33 -28.67
C GLU A 361 1.17 6.05 -29.54
N ILE A 362 1.64 7.06 -30.28
CA ILE A 362 2.82 6.96 -31.17
C ILE A 362 4.02 7.53 -30.42
N ARG A 363 4.97 6.68 -30.06
CA ARG A 363 6.14 6.98 -29.22
C ARG A 363 7.39 7.14 -30.08
N SER A 364 7.76 8.39 -30.34
CA SER A 364 9.03 8.68 -30.97
C SER A 364 10.17 8.44 -30.00
N THR A 365 11.15 7.63 -30.39
CA THR A 365 12.41 7.54 -29.67
C THR A 365 13.23 8.78 -30.08
N PRO A 366 13.68 9.62 -29.12
CA PRO A 366 14.53 10.75 -29.45
C PRO A 366 15.81 10.23 -30.12
N GLY A 367 16.11 10.72 -31.30
CA GLY A 367 17.42 10.47 -31.95
C GLY A 367 18.55 11.09 -31.11
N PRO A 368 19.81 10.68 -31.33
CA PRO A 368 20.97 11.19 -30.58
C PRO A 368 21.12 12.72 -30.68
N ASP A 369 20.56 13.36 -31.69
CA ASP A 369 20.58 14.81 -31.92
C ASP A 369 19.26 15.51 -31.52
N ALA A 370 18.35 14.81 -30.81
CA ALA A 370 17.07 15.38 -30.44
C ALA A 370 17.25 16.53 -29.43
N PRO A 371 16.61 17.71 -29.66
CA PRO A 371 16.67 18.81 -28.71
C PRO A 371 16.16 18.36 -27.35
N ALA A 372 16.70 18.94 -26.27
CA ALA A 372 16.28 18.66 -24.88
C ALA A 372 14.78 18.89 -24.60
N ASP A 373 14.05 19.49 -25.54
CA ASP A 373 12.60 19.70 -25.52
C ASP A 373 11.81 18.61 -26.26
N VAL A 374 12.15 17.33 -26.07
CA VAL A 374 11.28 16.23 -26.54
C VAL A 374 9.89 16.40 -25.92
N PRO A 375 8.81 16.32 -26.71
CA PRO A 375 7.45 16.54 -26.17
C PRO A 375 7.18 15.56 -25.05
N LYS A 376 6.89 16.08 -23.86
CA LYS A 376 6.51 15.29 -22.66
C LYS A 376 5.25 14.45 -22.86
N ARG A 377 4.56 14.60 -24.00
CA ARG A 377 3.34 13.86 -24.37
C ARG A 377 3.42 13.48 -25.85
N TRP A 378 3.40 12.18 -26.08
CA TRP A 378 3.23 11.64 -27.44
C TRP A 378 1.80 11.84 -27.95
N PRO A 379 1.59 11.86 -29.28
CA PRO A 379 0.25 11.93 -29.82
C PRO A 379 -0.54 10.65 -29.45
N ILE A 380 -1.77 10.86 -28.99
CA ILE A 380 -2.76 9.81 -28.79
C ILE A 380 -3.89 10.09 -29.79
N VAL A 381 -4.14 9.16 -30.68
CA VAL A 381 -5.10 9.31 -31.79
C VAL A 381 -5.93 8.04 -31.95
N PRO A 382 -7.21 8.14 -32.40
CA PRO A 382 -7.99 6.96 -32.65
C PRO A 382 -7.55 6.23 -33.92
N CYS A 383 -7.63 4.90 -33.92
CA CYS A 383 -7.49 4.09 -35.12
C CYS A 383 -8.67 4.36 -36.05
N PRO A 384 -8.46 4.69 -37.34
CA PRO A 384 -9.54 5.13 -38.23
C PRO A 384 -10.46 4.01 -38.69
N ARG A 385 -10.02 2.75 -38.66
CA ARG A 385 -10.77 1.55 -39.08
C ARG A 385 -10.19 0.30 -38.43
N ASP A 386 -10.85 -0.82 -38.59
CA ASP A 386 -10.28 -2.11 -38.21
C ASP A 386 -9.04 -2.42 -39.07
N VAL A 387 -8.02 -2.96 -38.42
CA VAL A 387 -6.70 -3.27 -39.01
C VAL A 387 -6.33 -4.71 -38.63
N ALA A 388 -5.93 -5.48 -39.64
CA ALA A 388 -5.41 -6.83 -39.44
C ALA A 388 -3.90 -6.81 -39.12
N SER A 389 -3.42 -7.86 -38.48
CA SER A 389 -1.98 -8.07 -38.26
C SER A 389 -1.26 -8.15 -39.60
N GLY A 390 -0.11 -7.46 -39.73
CA GLY A 390 0.69 -7.35 -40.95
C GLY A 390 0.23 -6.26 -41.92
N GLU A 391 -0.83 -5.52 -41.62
CA GLU A 391 -1.36 -4.47 -42.48
C GLU A 391 -0.65 -3.11 -42.23
N GLU A 392 -0.48 -2.32 -43.29
CA GLU A 392 0.00 -0.94 -43.18
C GLU A 392 -1.17 0.03 -43.36
N VAL A 393 -1.32 0.95 -42.41
CA VAL A 393 -2.43 1.92 -42.38
C VAL A 393 -1.93 3.32 -42.12
N LEU A 394 -2.46 4.30 -42.84
CA LEU A 394 -2.22 5.71 -42.56
C LEU A 394 -3.04 6.14 -41.34
N ILE A 395 -2.34 6.45 -40.26
CA ILE A 395 -2.93 6.97 -39.01
C ILE A 395 -2.87 8.50 -39.02
N PRO A 396 -4.01 9.19 -39.04
CA PRO A 396 -4.04 10.66 -39.04
C PRO A 396 -3.43 11.21 -37.74
N CYS A 397 -2.37 12.02 -37.87
CA CYS A 397 -1.69 12.62 -36.73
C CYS A 397 -1.18 14.01 -37.05
N LYS A 398 -1.57 15.03 -36.28
CA LYS A 398 -1.15 16.42 -36.47
C LYS A 398 0.26 16.71 -35.96
N ARG A 399 0.83 15.83 -35.15
CA ARG A 399 2.18 15.99 -34.60
C ARG A 399 3.19 15.26 -35.47
N LYS A 400 4.37 15.87 -35.62
CA LYS A 400 5.49 15.22 -36.29
C LYS A 400 5.91 13.98 -35.53
N VAL A 401 6.01 12.85 -36.19
CA VAL A 401 6.50 11.56 -35.69
C VAL A 401 7.66 11.11 -36.55
N GLU A 402 8.46 10.18 -36.10
CA GLU A 402 9.65 9.68 -36.77
C GLU A 402 9.44 8.23 -37.23
N ALA A 403 10.09 7.82 -38.33
CA ALA A 403 10.13 6.42 -38.75
C ALA A 403 10.75 5.57 -37.61
N GLY A 404 10.24 4.35 -37.44
CA GLY A 404 10.65 3.48 -36.34
C GLY A 404 9.96 3.77 -34.98
N SER A 405 9.19 4.88 -34.87
CA SER A 405 8.43 5.18 -33.65
C SER A 405 7.48 4.03 -33.29
N ALA A 406 7.50 3.56 -32.05
CA ALA A 406 6.63 2.49 -31.59
C ALA A 406 5.17 2.98 -31.47
N VAL A 407 4.22 2.13 -31.84
CA VAL A 407 2.78 2.40 -31.75
C VAL A 407 2.17 1.43 -30.72
N HIS A 408 1.43 2.01 -29.76
CA HIS A 408 0.81 1.24 -28.69
C HIS A 408 -0.69 1.51 -28.64
N VAL A 409 -1.51 0.47 -28.47
CA VAL A 409 -2.91 0.60 -28.05
C VAL A 409 -2.93 0.88 -26.55
N VAL A 410 -3.41 2.05 -26.17
CA VAL A 410 -3.46 2.50 -24.77
C VAL A 410 -4.87 2.47 -24.20
N ARG A 411 -5.89 2.29 -25.04
CA ARG A 411 -7.28 2.12 -24.65
C ARG A 411 -8.08 1.43 -25.76
N SER A 412 -8.83 0.41 -25.41
CA SER A 412 -9.68 -0.33 -26.35
C SER A 412 -11.06 0.31 -26.49
N ALA A 413 -11.47 0.60 -27.71
CA ALA A 413 -12.82 1.08 -28.01
C ALA A 413 -13.88 0.01 -27.74
N GLY A 414 -13.60 -1.25 -28.08
CA GLY A 414 -14.50 -2.37 -27.84
C GLY A 414 -14.79 -2.57 -26.35
N ALA A 415 -13.73 -2.61 -25.52
CA ALA A 415 -13.88 -2.76 -24.07
C ALA A 415 -14.69 -1.62 -23.42
N ILE A 416 -14.56 -0.38 -23.94
CA ILE A 416 -15.37 0.75 -23.48
C ILE A 416 -16.83 0.54 -23.80
N LEU A 417 -17.15 0.21 -25.04
CA LEU A 417 -18.53 0.03 -25.51
C LEU A 417 -19.23 -1.13 -24.78
N GLU A 418 -18.53 -2.25 -24.58
CA GLU A 418 -19.05 -3.40 -23.83
C GLU A 418 -19.36 -3.01 -22.37
N ALA A 419 -18.43 -2.33 -21.71
CA ALA A 419 -18.64 -1.87 -20.33
C ALA A 419 -19.78 -0.85 -20.22
N GLU A 420 -19.88 0.12 -21.15
CA GLU A 420 -20.98 1.09 -21.17
C GLU A 420 -22.35 0.42 -21.37
N ALA A 421 -22.43 -0.61 -22.22
CA ALA A 421 -23.64 -1.38 -22.41
C ALA A 421 -24.01 -2.14 -21.13
N ALA A 422 -23.07 -2.85 -20.52
CA ALA A 422 -23.27 -3.59 -19.29
C ALA A 422 -23.69 -2.68 -18.11
N VAL A 423 -23.01 -1.55 -17.94
CA VAL A 423 -23.36 -0.57 -16.91
C VAL A 423 -24.77 -0.01 -17.11
N ARG A 424 -25.19 0.22 -18.36
CA ARG A 424 -26.55 0.69 -18.67
C ARG A 424 -27.61 -0.35 -18.28
N GLU A 425 -27.40 -1.62 -18.62
CA GLU A 425 -28.29 -2.72 -18.23
C GLU A 425 -28.44 -2.82 -16.71
N MET A 426 -27.32 -2.78 -16.00
CA MET A 426 -27.31 -2.81 -14.53
C MET A 426 -28.04 -1.61 -13.91
N ARG A 427 -27.93 -0.40 -14.49
CA ARG A 427 -28.68 0.75 -14.03
C ARG A 427 -30.19 0.58 -14.21
N GLU A 428 -30.63 0.02 -15.34
CA GLU A 428 -32.04 -0.25 -15.59
C GLU A 428 -32.59 -1.29 -14.61
N GLU A 429 -31.78 -2.27 -14.24
CA GLU A 429 -32.13 -3.28 -13.25
C GLU A 429 -32.21 -2.71 -11.84
N GLU A 430 -31.24 -1.88 -11.42
CA GLU A 430 -31.27 -1.19 -10.14
C GLU A 430 -32.55 -0.36 -9.96
N VAL A 431 -32.97 0.36 -11.00
CA VAL A 431 -34.25 1.08 -11.00
C VAL A 431 -35.45 0.14 -10.83
N ARG A 432 -35.41 -1.02 -11.48
CA ARG A 432 -36.48 -2.05 -11.34
C ARG A 432 -36.54 -2.61 -9.92
N LEU A 433 -35.39 -2.92 -9.34
CA LEU A 433 -35.29 -3.44 -7.96
C LEU A 433 -35.80 -2.40 -6.95
N ALA A 434 -35.38 -1.15 -7.07
CA ALA A 434 -35.84 -0.06 -6.22
C ALA A 434 -37.37 0.17 -6.32
N ALA A 435 -37.94 0.03 -7.52
CA ALA A 435 -39.39 0.14 -7.73
C ALA A 435 -40.16 -1.05 -7.11
N ALA A 436 -39.59 -2.25 -7.12
CA ALA A 436 -40.19 -3.43 -6.50
C ALA A 436 -40.19 -3.33 -4.97
N GLU A 437 -39.11 -2.83 -4.35
CA GLU A 437 -39.03 -2.61 -2.90
C GLU A 437 -40.00 -1.51 -2.42
N SER A 438 -40.26 -0.47 -3.22
CA SER A 438 -41.17 0.61 -2.90
C SER A 438 -42.66 0.31 -3.12
N GLY A 439 -43.02 -0.93 -3.44
CA GLY A 439 -44.41 -1.34 -3.63
C GLY A 439 -45.13 -0.66 -4.80
N GLY A 440 -44.42 -0.22 -5.84
CA GLY A 440 -44.98 0.37 -7.04
C GLY A 440 -45.22 1.90 -6.99
N VAL A 441 -44.69 2.61 -6.01
CA VAL A 441 -44.73 4.10 -5.99
C VAL A 441 -43.55 4.61 -6.82
N ALA A 442 -43.86 5.40 -7.85
CA ALA A 442 -42.85 5.97 -8.75
C ALA A 442 -41.76 6.76 -7.99
N PRO A 443 -40.47 6.69 -8.37
CA PRO A 443 -39.39 7.39 -7.69
C PRO A 443 -39.40 8.89 -8.01
N GLY A 444 -40.25 9.62 -7.35
CA GLY A 444 -40.40 11.07 -7.52
C GLY A 444 -41.13 11.77 -6.37
N ALA A 445 -41.71 11.01 -5.45
CA ALA A 445 -42.59 11.59 -4.42
C ALA A 445 -42.09 11.45 -2.97
N CYS A 446 -40.92 10.86 -2.71
CA CYS A 446 -40.49 10.56 -1.34
C CYS A 446 -39.30 11.35 -0.79
N LEU A 447 -38.95 12.51 -1.36
CA LEU A 447 -37.87 13.34 -0.82
C LEU A 447 -38.31 14.53 0.05
N GLU A 448 -39.62 14.73 0.25
CA GLU A 448 -40.15 15.90 1.06
C GLU A 448 -41.00 15.53 2.28
N ALA A 449 -41.09 14.25 2.69
CA ALA A 449 -42.05 13.86 3.75
C ALA A 449 -41.45 12.97 4.87
N SER A 450 -40.24 13.21 5.36
CA SER A 450 -39.74 12.50 6.54
C SER A 450 -39.33 13.36 7.74
N GLU A 451 -39.85 14.57 7.87
CA GLU A 451 -39.69 15.36 9.11
C GLU A 451 -40.91 15.34 10.07
N ALA A 452 -41.91 14.54 9.82
CA ALA A 452 -43.06 14.47 10.75
C ALA A 452 -43.56 13.03 10.88
N GLY A 453 -43.15 12.30 11.93
CA GLY A 453 -43.78 11.04 12.29
C GLY A 453 -42.98 10.08 13.14
N ALA A 454 -42.47 10.52 14.29
CA ALA A 454 -41.98 9.60 15.32
C ALA A 454 -43.17 8.93 16.03
N GLY A 455 -43.29 7.61 15.89
CA GLY A 455 -44.32 6.89 16.64
C GLY A 455 -44.20 5.37 16.60
N ARG A 456 -43.53 4.81 17.62
CA ARG A 456 -43.69 3.49 18.27
C ARG A 456 -43.08 2.24 17.63
N GLY A 457 -42.03 1.77 18.32
CA GLY A 457 -41.66 0.36 18.39
C GLY A 457 -40.22 0.08 17.94
N GLY A 458 -39.22 0.65 18.57
CA GLY A 458 -37.82 0.30 18.41
C GLY A 458 -37.06 0.55 19.72
N ILE A 459 -36.07 -0.25 20.02
CA ILE A 459 -35.16 -0.08 21.15
C ILE A 459 -34.63 1.34 21.13
N ALA A 460 -34.76 2.05 22.24
CA ALA A 460 -34.46 3.46 22.33
C ALA A 460 -32.96 3.74 22.09
N ALA A 461 -32.66 4.65 21.19
CA ALA A 461 -31.31 5.12 20.87
C ALA A 461 -30.57 5.76 22.08
N SER A 462 -31.20 5.85 23.22
CA SER A 462 -30.66 6.36 24.49
C SER A 462 -29.75 5.36 25.22
N GLU A 463 -29.74 4.08 24.85
CA GLU A 463 -28.87 3.08 25.49
C GLU A 463 -27.51 2.91 24.79
N LEU A 464 -27.34 3.47 23.59
CA LEU A 464 -26.08 3.40 22.85
C LEU A 464 -25.19 4.64 22.96
N GLY A 465 -25.56 5.65 23.75
CA GLY A 465 -24.72 6.84 23.97
C GLY A 465 -24.39 7.64 22.72
N VAL A 466 -25.21 7.57 21.66
CA VAL A 466 -24.95 8.28 20.39
C VAL A 466 -25.57 9.68 20.47
N TYR A 467 -24.78 10.68 20.78
CA TYR A 467 -25.14 12.06 20.56
C TYR A 467 -25.06 12.37 19.05
N CYS A 468 -26.22 12.49 18.39
CA CYS A 468 -26.33 13.12 17.08
C CYS A 468 -26.14 14.62 17.22
N ALA A 469 -24.91 15.11 17.05
CA ALA A 469 -24.70 16.49 16.67
C ALA A 469 -24.81 16.57 15.15
N SER A 470 -25.76 17.35 14.64
CA SER A 470 -25.85 17.76 13.23
C SER A 470 -24.59 18.55 12.87
N ALA A 471 -23.60 17.89 12.28
CA ALA A 471 -22.44 18.55 11.70
C ALA A 471 -22.58 18.49 10.19
N GLU A 472 -22.68 19.66 9.57
CA GLU A 472 -22.36 19.84 8.16
C GLU A 472 -20.98 19.23 7.86
N PRO A 473 -20.74 18.74 6.62
CA PRO A 473 -19.44 18.13 6.28
C PRO A 473 -18.33 19.14 6.54
N ALA A 474 -17.51 18.88 7.52
CA ALA A 474 -16.35 19.68 7.82
C ALA A 474 -15.46 19.70 6.57
N ARG A 475 -15.48 20.81 5.86
CA ARG A 475 -14.48 21.14 4.85
C ARG A 475 -13.15 21.20 5.58
N PHE A 476 -12.25 20.29 5.28
CA PHE A 476 -10.87 20.39 5.71
C PHE A 476 -10.31 21.73 5.22
N ALA A 477 -10.29 22.71 6.10
CA ALA A 477 -9.67 24.00 5.86
C ALA A 477 -8.15 23.76 5.91
N HIS A 478 -7.52 23.71 4.75
CA HIS A 478 -6.08 23.87 4.64
C HIS A 478 -5.71 25.24 5.22
N ALA A 479 -5.20 25.29 6.42
CA ALA A 479 -4.54 26.47 6.97
C ALA A 479 -3.23 26.72 6.18
N ARG A 480 -3.36 27.37 5.04
CA ARG A 480 -2.24 28.06 4.38
C ARG A 480 -1.81 29.21 5.29
N ARG A 481 -0.81 29.01 6.12
CA ARG A 481 -0.04 30.12 6.66
C ARG A 481 0.70 30.79 5.50
N ARG A 482 0.14 31.90 5.02
CA ARG A 482 0.86 32.89 4.24
C ARG A 482 2.01 33.40 5.13
N ARG A 483 3.25 33.14 4.72
CA ARG A 483 4.38 33.97 5.16
C ARG A 483 4.25 35.30 4.43
N GLU A 484 3.89 36.32 5.17
CA GLU A 484 4.03 37.71 4.71
C GLU A 484 5.53 38.05 4.72
N ASN A 485 6.00 38.51 3.57
CA ASN A 485 7.32 39.11 3.41
C ASN A 485 7.37 40.43 4.17
N GLY A 486 8.28 40.54 5.10
CA GLY A 486 8.72 41.79 5.71
C GLY A 486 10.22 41.95 5.52
N ALA A 487 10.59 43.03 4.90
CA ALA A 487 11.93 43.33 4.37
C ALA A 487 12.95 43.82 5.42
N ALA A 488 14.20 43.61 5.06
CA ALA A 488 15.39 44.46 5.29
C ALA A 488 16.02 44.52 6.69
N GLY A 489 17.31 44.15 6.72
CA GLY A 489 18.26 44.54 7.78
C GLY A 489 19.53 43.69 7.77
N GLU A 490 20.50 44.02 6.94
CA GLU A 490 21.93 43.73 7.16
C GLU A 490 22.55 44.84 8.08
N PRO A 491 23.79 44.72 8.60
CA PRO A 491 24.82 43.68 8.57
C PRO A 491 25.52 43.44 9.95
N GLY A 492 26.36 42.41 10.02
CA GLY A 492 27.28 42.24 11.17
C GLY A 492 28.33 41.15 10.95
N VAL A 493 29.49 41.61 10.60
CA VAL A 493 30.76 40.89 10.40
C VAL A 493 31.27 40.28 11.71
N GLY A 494 31.85 39.05 11.66
CA GLY A 494 32.84 38.70 12.69
C GLY A 494 33.03 37.21 12.97
N GLY A 495 34.16 36.65 12.58
CA GLY A 495 34.85 35.64 13.35
C GLY A 495 34.97 34.24 12.74
N ALA A 496 35.89 34.06 11.82
CA ALA A 496 36.42 32.75 11.45
C ALA A 496 37.26 32.18 12.60
N CYS A 497 36.93 30.97 13.05
CA CYS A 497 37.86 30.11 13.77
C CYS A 497 38.08 28.85 12.94
N ALA A 498 39.27 28.77 12.33
CA ALA A 498 39.77 27.59 11.70
C ALA A 498 40.14 26.55 12.77
N VAL A 499 39.60 25.34 12.66
CA VAL A 499 40.11 24.17 13.38
C VAL A 499 40.66 23.22 12.33
N GLU A 500 41.96 22.94 12.45
CA GLU A 500 42.68 21.99 11.58
C GLU A 500 42.18 20.56 11.74
N PRO A 501 42.22 19.73 10.68
CA PRO A 501 41.81 18.34 10.76
C PRO A 501 42.88 17.49 11.44
N GLY A 502 42.60 17.05 12.65
CA GLY A 502 43.38 16.02 13.32
C GLY A 502 43.16 14.66 12.64
N THR A 503 44.27 14.08 12.17
CA THR A 503 44.33 12.70 11.68
C THR A 503 43.97 11.72 12.80
N VAL A 504 42.82 11.07 12.68
CA VAL A 504 42.46 9.92 13.53
C VAL A 504 42.77 8.66 12.74
N GLU A 505 43.76 7.88 13.22
CA GLU A 505 44.03 6.54 12.72
C GLU A 505 42.82 5.63 12.95
N PRO A 506 42.52 4.65 12.02
CA PRO A 506 41.43 3.74 12.23
C PRO A 506 41.79 2.70 13.29
N SER A 507 41.29 2.87 14.50
CA SER A 507 41.30 1.83 15.51
C SER A 507 40.44 0.64 15.04
N THR A 508 41.07 -0.51 14.93
CA THR A 508 40.45 -1.81 14.69
C THR A 508 39.25 -2.02 15.60
N GLY A 509 38.06 -2.12 14.99
CA GLY A 509 36.77 -2.16 15.69
C GLY A 509 36.61 -3.42 16.56
N GLY A 510 36.81 -3.24 17.83
CA GLY A 510 36.15 -4.03 18.85
C GLY A 510 34.72 -3.52 18.97
N ALA A 511 33.73 -4.30 18.53
CA ALA A 511 32.33 -4.01 18.76
C ALA A 511 32.10 -3.84 20.27
N CYS A 512 31.84 -2.62 20.71
CA CYS A 512 31.43 -2.33 22.08
C CYS A 512 30.06 -2.99 22.27
N LYS A 513 30.04 -4.20 22.85
CA LYS A 513 28.82 -4.87 23.28
C LYS A 513 28.26 -4.09 24.46
N SER A 514 27.36 -3.16 24.20
CA SER A 514 26.51 -2.60 25.24
C SER A 514 25.59 -3.71 25.76
N PRO A 515 25.66 -4.12 27.03
CA PRO A 515 24.89 -5.24 27.56
C PRO A 515 23.38 -4.92 27.76
N HIS A 516 22.90 -3.82 27.24
CA HIS A 516 21.54 -3.30 27.50
C HIS A 516 20.68 -3.10 26.25
N THR A 517 21.11 -3.56 25.09
CA THR A 517 20.33 -3.36 23.85
C THR A 517 19.47 -4.59 23.54
N ALA A 518 18.16 -4.39 23.39
CA ALA A 518 17.24 -5.43 22.95
C ALA A 518 17.60 -5.95 21.54
N VAL A 519 17.27 -7.20 21.24
CA VAL A 519 17.52 -7.78 19.92
C VAL A 519 16.40 -7.39 18.98
N ASP A 520 16.73 -6.67 17.91
CA ASP A 520 15.79 -6.29 16.86
C ASP A 520 15.48 -7.51 15.96
N LEU A 521 14.18 -7.83 15.80
CA LEU A 521 13.72 -8.96 14.98
C LEU A 521 13.56 -8.60 13.50
N GLY A 522 13.78 -7.33 13.12
CA GLY A 522 13.54 -6.83 11.77
C GLY A 522 12.04 -6.67 11.46
N GLU A 523 11.76 -5.96 10.38
CA GLU A 523 10.42 -5.50 10.01
C GLU A 523 9.62 -6.52 9.19
N VAL A 524 10.29 -7.47 8.56
CA VAL A 524 9.70 -8.51 7.71
C VAL A 524 9.66 -9.82 8.49
N CYS A 525 8.55 -10.54 8.38
CA CYS A 525 8.36 -11.84 9.02
C CYS A 525 7.74 -12.83 8.05
N ARG A 526 8.53 -13.30 7.10
CA ARG A 526 8.19 -14.44 6.23
C ARG A 526 8.59 -15.75 6.92
N LEU A 527 8.24 -16.89 6.32
CA LEU A 527 8.59 -18.20 6.88
C LEU A 527 10.10 -18.32 7.17
N GLU A 528 10.93 -17.90 6.23
CA GLU A 528 12.40 -17.95 6.31
C GLU A 528 12.99 -17.03 7.42
N ASP A 529 12.21 -16.09 7.96
CA ASP A 529 12.64 -15.19 9.04
C ASP A 529 12.35 -15.77 10.43
N LEU A 530 11.43 -16.74 10.55
CA LEU A 530 11.00 -17.29 11.84
C LEU A 530 12.13 -18.04 12.59
N GLU A 531 13.09 -18.62 11.89
CA GLU A 531 14.27 -19.22 12.53
C GLU A 531 15.12 -18.14 13.22
N GLY A 532 15.33 -17.01 12.57
CA GLY A 532 15.99 -15.84 13.15
C GLY A 532 15.28 -15.31 14.38
N VAL A 533 13.93 -15.29 14.37
CA VAL A 533 13.11 -14.90 15.54
C VAL A 533 13.36 -15.85 16.72
N ARG A 534 13.38 -17.18 16.48
CA ARG A 534 13.67 -18.18 17.51
C ARG A 534 15.09 -18.00 18.07
N ALA A 535 16.09 -17.86 17.20
CA ALA A 535 17.48 -17.64 17.59
C ALA A 535 17.65 -16.36 18.44
N ALA A 536 16.93 -15.28 18.10
CA ALA A 536 16.91 -14.06 18.89
C ALA A 536 16.30 -14.28 20.29
N CYS A 537 15.20 -15.02 20.39
CA CYS A 537 14.60 -15.39 21.68
C CYS A 537 15.57 -16.21 22.54
N GLU A 538 16.29 -17.16 21.97
CA GLU A 538 17.31 -17.95 22.67
C GLU A 538 18.43 -17.07 23.24
N ARG A 539 18.83 -16.00 22.54
CA ARG A 539 19.83 -15.05 23.07
C ARG A 539 19.33 -14.36 24.33
N VAL A 540 18.03 -14.02 24.38
CA VAL A 540 17.42 -13.44 25.59
C VAL A 540 17.37 -14.46 26.71
N VAL A 541 17.00 -15.72 26.43
CA VAL A 541 17.02 -16.82 27.42
C VAL A 541 18.43 -17.02 28.01
N ARG A 542 19.47 -16.90 27.18
CA ARG A 542 20.88 -16.99 27.63
C ARG A 542 21.38 -15.74 28.37
N GLY A 543 20.56 -14.71 28.53
CA GLY A 543 20.93 -13.46 29.18
C GLY A 543 21.86 -12.56 28.35
N GLU A 544 21.96 -12.80 27.04
CA GLU A 544 22.78 -11.98 26.12
C GLU A 544 22.10 -10.65 25.76
N ALA A 545 20.79 -10.55 25.97
CA ALA A 545 20.01 -9.36 25.74
C ALA A 545 18.83 -9.28 26.72
N PRO A 546 18.30 -8.07 27.03
CA PRO A 546 17.22 -7.89 28.00
C PRO A 546 15.82 -8.22 27.40
N ALA A 547 15.64 -8.09 26.09
CA ALA A 547 14.39 -8.29 25.40
C ALA A 547 14.60 -8.49 23.89
N VAL A 548 13.54 -8.81 23.15
CA VAL A 548 13.46 -8.70 21.70
C VAL A 548 12.55 -7.55 21.30
N VAL A 549 12.78 -6.93 20.13
CA VAL A 549 11.92 -5.90 19.56
C VAL A 549 11.11 -6.52 18.42
N VAL A 550 9.81 -6.61 18.59
CA VAL A 550 8.82 -7.10 17.63
C VAL A 550 8.41 -5.96 16.70
N ARG A 551 8.47 -6.18 15.40
CA ARG A 551 8.15 -5.19 14.37
C ARG A 551 7.07 -5.66 13.38
N ASN A 552 6.62 -6.91 13.52
CA ASN A 552 5.60 -7.53 12.67
C ASN A 552 4.70 -8.43 13.49
N ILE A 553 3.40 -8.45 13.18
CA ILE A 553 2.41 -9.28 13.90
C ILE A 553 2.74 -10.77 13.88
N GLY A 554 3.39 -11.27 12.81
CA GLY A 554 3.81 -12.68 12.70
C GLY A 554 4.90 -13.11 13.69
N GLN A 555 5.62 -12.17 14.30
CA GLN A 555 6.64 -12.45 15.31
C GLN A 555 6.04 -12.69 16.71
N ILE A 556 4.87 -12.10 16.98
CA ILE A 556 4.23 -12.13 18.31
C ILE A 556 4.01 -13.56 18.84
N PRO A 557 3.41 -14.49 18.07
CA PRO A 557 3.19 -15.86 18.57
C PRO A 557 4.46 -16.58 18.98
N THR A 558 5.52 -16.46 18.18
CA THR A 558 6.83 -17.10 18.45
C THR A 558 7.48 -16.54 19.71
N VAL A 559 7.45 -15.21 19.89
CA VAL A 559 8.03 -14.53 21.06
C VAL A 559 7.25 -14.87 22.34
N ARG A 560 5.92 -14.89 22.28
CA ARG A 560 5.05 -15.31 23.39
C ARG A 560 5.29 -16.75 23.78
N ALA A 561 5.37 -17.66 22.81
CA ALA A 561 5.66 -19.08 23.06
C ALA A 561 7.04 -19.30 23.71
N ALA A 562 8.04 -18.47 23.38
CA ALA A 562 9.35 -18.49 24.00
C ALA A 562 9.38 -17.93 25.44
N GLY A 563 8.33 -17.22 25.87
CA GLY A 563 8.21 -16.62 27.21
C GLY A 563 9.26 -15.55 27.50
N VAL A 564 9.86 -14.94 26.47
CA VAL A 564 10.90 -13.93 26.66
C VAL A 564 10.29 -12.52 26.75
N PRO A 565 10.96 -11.59 27.43
CA PRO A 565 10.60 -10.17 27.41
C PRO A 565 10.63 -9.60 26.00
N TRP A 566 9.64 -8.79 25.63
CA TRP A 566 9.58 -8.17 24.32
C TRP A 566 9.01 -6.75 24.34
N GLU A 567 9.41 -5.99 23.35
CA GLU A 567 8.97 -4.63 23.08
C GLU A 567 8.39 -4.56 21.66
N VAL A 568 7.58 -3.56 21.39
CA VAL A 568 7.00 -3.32 20.06
C VAL A 568 7.70 -2.16 19.40
N GLY A 569 8.17 -2.33 18.14
CA GLY A 569 8.84 -1.30 17.36
C GLY A 569 8.14 -1.00 16.04
N SER A 570 8.37 0.19 15.48
CA SER A 570 7.94 0.53 14.12
C SER A 570 8.61 -0.42 13.09
N PRO A 571 7.94 -0.86 12.01
CA PRO A 571 6.68 -0.33 11.49
C PRO A 571 5.42 -1.04 11.96
N LEU A 572 5.43 -1.81 13.07
CA LEU A 572 4.17 -2.26 13.64
C LEU A 572 3.37 -1.03 14.07
N GLN A 573 2.27 -0.79 13.37
CA GLN A 573 1.55 0.47 13.41
C GLN A 573 0.68 0.60 14.67
N VAL A 574 1.17 1.30 15.70
CA VAL A 574 0.45 1.58 16.94
C VAL A 574 -0.02 3.03 16.94
N TRP A 575 -1.23 3.28 16.45
CA TRP A 575 -1.76 4.62 16.25
C TRP A 575 -2.69 5.12 17.36
N ASN A 576 -3.16 4.23 18.23
CA ASN A 576 -4.10 4.53 19.30
C ASN A 576 -3.86 3.71 20.56
N ALA A 577 -4.47 4.11 21.65
CA ALA A 577 -4.35 3.45 22.94
C ALA A 577 -4.92 2.01 22.93
N GLU A 578 -5.92 1.72 22.11
CA GLU A 578 -6.50 0.38 22.03
C GLU A 578 -5.49 -0.63 21.49
N ILE A 579 -4.74 -0.29 20.42
CA ILE A 579 -3.66 -1.17 19.94
C ILE A 579 -2.61 -1.37 21.03
N ALA A 580 -2.20 -0.28 21.70
CA ALA A 580 -1.22 -0.35 22.78
C ALA A 580 -1.70 -1.28 23.91
N ARG A 581 -2.97 -1.19 24.32
CA ARG A 581 -3.58 -2.08 25.33
C ARG A 581 -3.59 -3.54 24.87
N VAL A 582 -3.97 -3.82 23.62
CA VAL A 582 -3.91 -5.17 23.06
C VAL A 582 -2.50 -5.75 23.19
N LEU A 583 -1.48 -5.01 22.75
CA LEU A 583 -0.09 -5.48 22.76
C LEU A 583 0.44 -5.69 24.19
N VAL A 584 0.09 -4.80 25.12
CA VAL A 584 0.47 -4.92 26.53
C VAL A 584 -0.22 -6.13 27.18
N ARG A 585 -1.51 -6.36 26.93
CA ARG A 585 -2.20 -7.60 27.38
C ARG A 585 -1.55 -8.86 26.84
N LEU A 586 -1.01 -8.82 25.63
CA LEU A 586 -0.26 -9.93 25.05
C LEU A 586 1.14 -10.10 25.65
N GLY A 587 1.58 -9.19 26.52
CA GLY A 587 2.83 -9.27 27.28
C GLY A 587 3.93 -8.33 26.79
N ALA A 588 3.66 -7.37 25.91
CA ALA A 588 4.62 -6.35 25.56
C ALA A 588 5.01 -5.50 26.76
N ARG A 589 6.32 -5.31 26.97
CA ARG A 589 6.83 -4.48 28.10
C ARG A 589 6.96 -3.00 27.72
N ARG A 590 7.11 -2.69 26.43
CA ARG A 590 7.22 -1.35 25.88
C ARG A 590 6.63 -1.32 24.50
N VAL A 591 6.02 -0.21 24.15
CA VAL A 591 5.43 0.05 22.83
C VAL A 591 5.99 1.34 22.28
N TRP A 592 6.61 1.26 21.09
CA TRP A 592 7.12 2.41 20.36
C TRP A 592 6.07 2.89 19.37
N LEU A 593 5.69 4.15 19.47
CA LEU A 593 4.69 4.77 18.59
C LEU A 593 5.32 5.22 17.27
N PRO A 594 4.55 5.23 16.14
CA PRO A 594 5.06 5.66 14.85
C PRO A 594 5.47 7.13 14.83
N GLU A 595 6.55 7.46 14.11
CA GLU A 595 7.03 8.84 13.89
C GLU A 595 6.01 9.73 13.14
N GLU A 596 4.98 9.15 12.57
CA GLU A 596 3.89 9.84 11.86
C GLU A 596 2.90 10.54 12.81
N LEU A 597 2.87 10.16 14.09
CA LEU A 597 2.00 10.76 15.10
C LEU A 597 2.49 12.15 15.52
N THR A 598 1.54 13.06 15.74
CA THR A 598 1.84 14.39 16.28
C THR A 598 2.05 14.32 17.80
N MET A 599 2.61 15.39 18.39
CA MET A 599 2.74 15.49 19.86
C MET A 599 1.38 15.47 20.56
N GLU A 600 0.32 15.93 19.91
CA GLU A 600 -1.05 15.87 20.43
C GLU A 600 -1.59 14.45 20.43
N ASP A 601 -1.39 13.70 19.33
CA ASP A 601 -1.76 12.28 19.25
C ASP A 601 -1.05 11.47 20.34
N LEU A 602 0.25 11.74 20.55
CA LEU A 602 1.03 11.09 21.60
C LEU A 602 0.50 11.38 23.01
N ALA A 603 0.14 12.62 23.27
CA ALA A 603 -0.45 13.00 24.55
C ALA A 603 -1.81 12.33 24.76
N SER A 604 -2.60 12.17 23.68
CA SER A 604 -3.88 11.45 23.73
C SER A 604 -3.70 9.98 24.10
N VAL A 605 -2.81 9.26 23.39
CA VAL A 605 -2.51 7.84 23.67
C VAL A 605 -2.06 7.67 25.12
N ARG A 606 -1.21 8.56 25.63
CA ARG A 606 -0.75 8.56 27.02
C ARG A 606 -1.89 8.71 28.02
N ALA A 607 -2.68 9.78 27.85
CA ALA A 607 -3.77 10.06 28.76
C ALA A 607 -4.77 8.90 28.85
N GLN A 608 -5.06 8.28 27.69
CA GLN A 608 -5.97 7.15 27.66
C GLN A 608 -5.36 5.86 28.24
N MET A 609 -4.05 5.65 28.15
CA MET A 609 -3.38 4.53 28.79
C MET A 609 -3.32 4.68 30.30
N GLU A 610 -3.28 5.91 30.82
CA GLU A 610 -3.24 6.24 32.25
C GLU A 610 -4.63 6.30 32.90
N ASP A 611 -5.71 6.35 32.13
CA ASP A 611 -7.08 6.44 32.65
C ASP A 611 -7.58 5.07 33.16
N PRO A 612 -7.70 4.88 34.48
CA PRO A 612 -8.19 3.62 35.07
C PRO A 612 -9.69 3.36 34.78
N ALA A 613 -10.46 4.38 34.37
CA ALA A 613 -11.85 4.23 33.98
C ALA A 613 -12.05 3.67 32.57
N SER A 614 -10.99 3.66 31.75
CA SER A 614 -11.00 3.04 30.42
C SER A 614 -10.84 1.51 30.52
N GLY A 615 -11.81 0.83 31.14
CA GLY A 615 -11.86 -0.64 31.26
C GLY A 615 -11.80 -1.32 29.88
N ASP A 616 -11.47 -2.63 29.88
CA ASP A 616 -11.45 -3.44 28.66
C ASP A 616 -12.85 -3.45 28.02
N PRO A 617 -13.02 -2.90 26.80
CA PRO A 617 -14.32 -2.89 26.13
C PRO A 617 -14.83 -4.30 25.78
N ALA A 618 -13.95 -5.32 25.75
CA ALA A 618 -14.31 -6.69 25.43
C ALA A 618 -14.80 -7.48 26.65
N THR A 619 -14.29 -7.17 27.85
CA THR A 619 -14.62 -7.93 29.08
C THR A 619 -15.33 -7.08 30.13
N GLY A 620 -15.28 -5.76 30.07
CA GLY A 620 -15.78 -4.84 31.08
C GLY A 620 -14.95 -4.84 32.38
N ASP A 621 -13.83 -5.56 32.41
CA ASP A 621 -12.95 -5.64 33.55
C ASP A 621 -12.08 -4.38 33.69
N PRO A 622 -11.81 -3.91 34.91
CA PRO A 622 -10.89 -2.82 35.15
C PRO A 622 -9.48 -3.23 34.70
N VAL A 623 -8.73 -2.28 34.13
CA VAL A 623 -7.32 -2.49 33.75
C VAL A 623 -6.56 -3.03 34.97
N PRO A 624 -5.82 -4.15 34.88
CA PRO A 624 -5.03 -4.65 35.99
C PRO A 624 -4.11 -3.58 36.57
N GLU A 625 -4.01 -3.51 37.91
CA GLU A 625 -3.22 -2.50 38.63
C GLU A 625 -1.74 -2.47 38.18
N GLU A 626 -1.22 -3.59 37.66
CA GLU A 626 0.10 -3.73 37.06
C GLU A 626 0.23 -2.93 35.76
N LEU A 627 -0.85 -2.69 35.01
CA LEU A 627 -0.91 -1.89 33.81
C LEU A 627 -1.01 -0.38 34.09
N ALA A 628 -1.57 -0.01 35.26
CA ALA A 628 -1.64 1.37 35.70
C ALA A 628 -0.30 1.94 36.21
N SER A 629 0.75 1.11 36.30
CA SER A 629 2.06 1.51 36.88
C SER A 629 3.24 1.67 35.92
N ALA A 630 3.04 1.68 34.59
CA ALA A 630 4.13 1.75 33.60
C ALA A 630 4.41 3.18 33.07
N ARG A 631 5.66 3.67 33.12
CA ARG A 631 6.09 5.04 32.74
C ARG A 631 6.51 5.20 31.28
N MET A 632 6.19 6.38 30.73
CA MET A 632 6.53 6.81 29.37
C MET A 632 7.74 7.75 29.32
N HIS A 633 8.68 7.54 28.38
CA HIS A 633 9.78 8.45 28.10
C HIS A 633 9.69 9.03 26.69
N CYS A 634 9.86 10.36 26.56
CA CYS A 634 10.06 11.04 25.28
C CYS A 634 11.54 11.29 25.05
N ALA A 635 12.11 10.77 23.98
CA ALA A 635 13.41 11.22 23.49
C ALA A 635 13.20 12.41 22.54
N GLY A 636 13.50 13.64 23.02
CA GLY A 636 13.49 14.78 22.14
C GLY A 636 13.40 16.14 22.81
N ALA A 637 14.42 16.50 23.60
CA ALA A 637 14.85 17.89 23.78
C ALA A 637 16.32 17.86 24.24
N ALA A 638 17.23 18.08 23.31
CA ALA A 638 18.60 18.40 23.65
C ALA A 638 18.65 19.78 24.33
N GLY A 639 19.06 19.80 25.58
CA GLY A 639 19.28 21.04 26.31
C GLY A 639 19.67 20.83 27.77
N ALA A 640 20.99 20.70 27.99
CA ALA A 640 21.75 21.11 29.15
C ALA A 640 21.57 20.45 30.52
N SER A 641 22.65 19.78 30.88
CA SER A 641 23.40 19.83 32.15
C SER A 641 22.87 19.12 33.39
N SER A 642 23.62 18.28 33.84
CA SER A 642 24.53 18.16 35.00
C SER A 642 24.49 16.79 35.63
N ALA A 643 25.73 16.33 35.88
CA ALA A 643 26.09 15.10 36.51
C ALA A 643 25.66 14.99 37.98
N GLU A 644 25.71 13.73 38.44
CA GLU A 644 25.96 13.18 39.76
C GLU A 644 24.77 12.32 40.23
N SER A 645 24.88 11.09 40.60
CA SER A 645 25.79 10.31 41.44
C SER A 645 25.31 8.85 41.43
N ALA A 646 26.29 7.95 41.53
CA ALA A 646 26.07 6.51 41.68
C ALA A 646 25.37 6.16 43.00
N GLY A 647 24.38 5.27 42.95
CA GLY A 647 23.74 4.66 44.12
C GLY A 647 23.01 3.38 43.77
N SER A 648 23.39 2.31 44.36
CA SER A 648 22.90 0.94 44.52
C SER A 648 21.61 0.45 43.85
N PRO A 649 21.52 -0.85 43.52
CA PRO A 649 20.41 -1.43 42.80
C PRO A 649 19.20 -1.68 43.72
N HIS A 650 18.27 -0.74 43.75
CA HIS A 650 16.94 -0.98 44.25
C HIS A 650 16.01 -1.31 43.10
N ALA A 651 15.10 -2.24 43.34
CA ALA A 651 14.04 -2.60 42.42
C ALA A 651 13.36 -1.33 41.89
N VAL A 652 13.47 -1.10 40.59
CA VAL A 652 12.85 0.06 39.93
C VAL A 652 11.36 -0.25 39.83
N GLU A 653 10.55 0.40 40.69
CA GLU A 653 9.10 0.49 40.45
C GLU A 653 8.88 1.14 39.11
N ARG A 654 8.28 0.40 38.19
CA ARG A 654 7.91 0.90 36.85
C ARG A 654 6.55 1.60 36.94
N HIS A 655 6.46 2.81 36.44
CA HIS A 655 5.21 3.55 36.33
C HIS A 655 4.57 3.34 34.95
N PRO A 656 3.21 3.43 34.81
CA PRO A 656 2.50 3.26 33.53
C PRO A 656 3.05 4.12 32.37
N GLY A 657 3.62 5.28 32.66
CA GLY A 657 4.22 6.16 31.68
C GLY A 657 5.50 5.67 30.99
N ASP A 658 6.11 4.56 31.44
CA ASP A 658 7.39 4.07 30.89
C ASP A 658 7.21 3.09 29.72
N ILE A 659 5.96 2.82 29.28
CA ILE A 659 5.66 1.79 28.27
C ILE A 659 5.68 2.31 26.84
N VAL A 660 5.47 3.60 26.61
CA VAL A 660 5.30 4.14 25.25
C VAL A 660 6.37 5.16 24.92
N ASP A 661 7.14 4.91 23.87
CA ASP A 661 8.22 5.76 23.37
C ASP A 661 8.12 6.03 21.87
N ILE A 662 8.80 7.09 21.37
CA ILE A 662 8.93 7.39 19.94
C ILE A 662 10.35 7.06 19.49
N ALA A 663 10.47 6.35 18.38
CA ALA A 663 11.73 6.16 17.68
C ALA A 663 12.07 7.44 16.89
N ALA A 664 12.77 8.39 17.54
CA ALA A 664 13.07 9.70 16.93
C ALA A 664 14.52 9.81 16.41
N ASP A 665 15.30 8.73 16.42
CA ASP A 665 16.73 8.74 16.12
C ASP A 665 17.09 8.54 14.63
N GLY A 666 16.09 8.48 13.73
CA GLY A 666 16.30 8.20 12.31
C GLY A 666 16.72 6.76 12.02
N SER A 667 16.65 5.85 12.99
CA SER A 667 16.96 4.42 12.82
C SER A 667 15.86 3.65 12.12
N THR A 668 14.65 4.21 12.04
CA THR A 668 13.51 3.57 11.39
C THR A 668 13.55 3.82 9.88
N PRO A 669 13.45 2.78 9.04
CA PRO A 669 13.42 2.97 7.59
C PRO A 669 12.10 3.62 7.16
N LEU A 670 12.19 4.58 6.24
CA LEU A 670 11.02 5.22 5.60
C LEU A 670 10.27 4.26 4.69
N MET A 671 10.98 3.30 4.12
CA MET A 671 10.45 2.32 3.17
C MET A 671 11.25 1.03 3.27
N ILE A 672 10.54 -0.10 3.21
CA ILE A 672 11.12 -1.44 3.18
C ILE A 672 10.54 -2.16 1.97
N THR A 673 11.40 -2.73 1.13
CA THR A 673 10.98 -3.46 -0.07
C THR A 673 11.74 -4.77 -0.20
N GLU A 674 11.07 -5.79 -0.70
CA GLU A 674 11.69 -7.07 -1.10
C GLU A 674 12.64 -6.90 -2.30
N HIS A 675 12.44 -5.84 -3.09
CA HIS A 675 13.27 -5.56 -4.26
C HIS A 675 14.67 -5.05 -3.86
N CYS A 676 15.71 -5.65 -4.46
CA CYS A 676 17.08 -5.18 -4.33
C CYS A 676 17.36 -4.00 -5.28
N LEU A 677 17.34 -2.77 -4.76
CA LEU A 677 17.58 -1.56 -5.55
C LEU A 677 18.96 -1.55 -6.24
N LEU A 678 19.94 -2.27 -5.70
CA LEU A 678 21.30 -2.35 -6.27
C LEU A 678 21.36 -3.13 -7.59
N THR A 679 20.28 -3.81 -7.99
CA THR A 679 20.16 -4.39 -9.35
C THR A 679 20.18 -3.33 -10.43
N ALA A 680 19.84 -2.09 -10.11
CA ALA A 680 19.97 -0.95 -11.01
C ALA A 680 21.43 -0.61 -11.40
N GLU A 681 22.43 -1.06 -10.62
CA GLU A 681 23.86 -0.94 -10.95
C GLU A 681 24.32 -1.99 -11.99
N GLY A 682 23.48 -2.97 -12.36
CA GLY A 682 23.76 -4.03 -13.30
C GLY A 682 23.27 -5.41 -12.84
N PRO A 683 23.51 -6.49 -13.61
CA PRO A 683 22.99 -7.83 -13.35
C PRO A 683 23.29 -8.34 -11.93
N CYS A 684 22.30 -8.97 -11.29
CA CYS A 684 22.44 -9.56 -9.98
C CYS A 684 23.22 -10.90 -10.05
N SER A 685 24.15 -11.11 -9.11
CA SER A 685 24.89 -12.38 -8.98
C SER A 685 24.11 -13.42 -8.17
N ASN A 686 22.96 -13.07 -7.60
CA ASN A 686 22.16 -13.89 -6.68
C ASN A 686 22.93 -14.41 -5.44
N ASN A 687 24.03 -13.74 -5.08
CA ASN A 687 24.82 -14.06 -3.90
C ASN A 687 24.89 -12.87 -2.95
N CYS A 688 23.77 -12.56 -2.32
CA CYS A 688 23.64 -11.42 -1.42
C CYS A 688 24.63 -11.41 -0.24
N PRO A 689 24.93 -12.51 0.43
CA PRO A 689 25.89 -12.52 1.55
C PRO A 689 27.28 -11.96 1.20
N THR A 690 27.77 -12.19 0.00
CA THR A 690 29.09 -11.75 -0.45
C THR A 690 29.04 -10.64 -1.51
N CYS A 691 27.88 -10.11 -1.86
CA CYS A 691 27.71 -9.10 -2.88
C CYS A 691 28.48 -7.80 -2.54
N PRO A 692 29.46 -7.35 -3.35
CA PRO A 692 30.23 -6.14 -3.06
C PRO A 692 29.37 -4.88 -2.98
N ARG A 693 28.32 -4.78 -3.83
CA ARG A 693 27.39 -3.65 -3.84
C ARG A 693 26.61 -3.58 -2.51
N ARG A 694 26.14 -4.72 -2.00
CA ARG A 694 25.49 -4.81 -0.70
C ARG A 694 26.42 -4.39 0.43
N LEU A 695 27.65 -4.91 0.44
CA LEU A 695 28.65 -4.53 1.45
C LEU A 695 28.91 -3.03 1.44
N ALA A 696 29.07 -2.41 0.27
CA ALA A 696 29.17 -0.94 0.14
C ALA A 696 27.94 -0.21 0.68
N SER A 697 26.72 -0.73 0.46
CA SER A 697 25.50 -0.12 1.00
C SER A 697 25.43 -0.15 2.52
N GLN A 698 26.00 -1.18 3.18
CA GLN A 698 26.04 -1.28 4.64
C GLN A 698 26.95 -0.24 5.29
N THR A 699 27.99 0.24 4.59
CA THR A 699 28.85 1.33 5.06
C THR A 699 28.23 2.72 4.87
N GLY A 700 27.03 2.82 4.31
CA GLY A 700 26.36 4.08 4.04
C GLY A 700 26.83 4.78 2.76
N ASP A 701 27.45 4.03 1.84
CA ASP A 701 28.03 4.56 0.59
C ASP A 701 27.07 4.42 -0.62
N ARG A 702 25.76 4.35 -0.37
CA ARG A 702 24.74 4.34 -1.44
C ARG A 702 23.60 5.26 -1.09
N PHE A 703 23.23 6.13 -2.03
CA PHE A 703 22.22 7.15 -1.84
C PHE A 703 21.24 7.16 -3.01
N LEU A 704 19.96 7.25 -2.70
CA LEU A 704 18.89 7.50 -3.66
C LEU A 704 18.53 8.99 -3.63
N VAL A 705 18.68 9.67 -4.75
CA VAL A 705 18.41 11.11 -4.89
C VAL A 705 17.18 11.31 -5.76
N GLU A 706 16.19 12.02 -5.21
CA GLU A 706 14.98 12.38 -5.93
C GLU A 706 15.23 13.52 -6.92
N LEU A 707 14.75 13.36 -8.18
CA LEU A 707 14.99 14.29 -9.28
C LEU A 707 13.80 15.22 -9.56
N ASP A 708 12.76 15.24 -8.75
CA ASP A 708 11.61 16.12 -8.95
C ASP A 708 12.01 17.58 -8.75
N ARG A 709 11.83 18.41 -9.80
CA ARG A 709 12.12 19.85 -9.78
C ARG A 709 11.26 20.66 -8.80
N LYS A 710 10.18 20.09 -8.29
CA LYS A 710 9.26 20.75 -7.35
C LYS A 710 9.56 20.41 -5.90
N SER A 711 10.44 19.47 -5.65
CA SER A 711 10.87 19.06 -4.31
C SER A 711 12.31 19.49 -4.05
N SER A 712 12.67 19.55 -2.80
CA SER A 712 14.01 19.93 -2.32
C SER A 712 15.13 18.93 -2.65
N GLY A 713 14.88 17.96 -3.54
CA GLY A 713 15.84 16.91 -3.91
C GLY A 713 16.15 16.02 -2.71
N ALA A 714 15.14 15.31 -2.18
CA ALA A 714 15.34 14.42 -1.04
C ALA A 714 16.45 13.41 -1.33
N ARG A 715 17.39 13.29 -0.41
CA ARG A 715 18.48 12.32 -0.46
C ARG A 715 18.25 11.27 0.63
N LEU A 716 18.27 10.02 0.27
CA LEU A 716 17.97 8.89 1.15
C LEU A 716 19.14 7.91 1.16
N THR A 717 19.51 7.43 2.34
CA THR A 717 20.51 6.36 2.45
C THR A 717 19.87 5.04 2.05
N VAL A 718 20.54 4.28 1.17
CA VAL A 718 20.13 2.95 0.70
C VAL A 718 20.92 1.90 1.45
N ARG A 719 20.26 0.94 2.10
CA ARG A 719 20.90 -0.25 2.69
C ARG A 719 20.18 -1.49 2.20
N VAL A 720 20.94 -2.55 1.90
CA VAL A 720 20.40 -3.85 1.44
C VAL A 720 20.88 -4.93 2.39
N ASP A 721 19.97 -5.74 2.91
CA ASP A 721 20.30 -6.83 3.83
C ASP A 721 20.81 -8.10 3.11
N GLU A 722 21.11 -9.15 3.87
CA GLU A 722 21.65 -10.43 3.36
C GLU A 722 20.66 -11.21 2.51
N LYS A 723 19.39 -10.88 2.57
CA LYS A 723 18.30 -11.46 1.77
C LYS A 723 17.97 -10.62 0.53
N GLY A 724 18.71 -9.52 0.30
CA GLY A 724 18.50 -8.63 -0.83
C GLY A 724 17.40 -7.59 -0.63
N ARG A 725 16.81 -7.49 0.54
CA ARG A 725 15.75 -6.51 0.86
C ARG A 725 16.34 -5.11 1.02
N THR A 726 15.75 -4.14 0.39
CA THR A 726 16.21 -2.74 0.47
C THR A 726 15.45 -1.97 1.56
N ARG A 727 16.20 -1.16 2.32
CA ARG A 727 15.68 -0.17 3.26
C ARG A 727 16.17 1.21 2.88
N LEU A 728 15.25 2.18 2.85
CA LEU A 728 15.54 3.58 2.60
C LEU A 728 15.41 4.37 3.90
N TYR A 729 16.45 5.10 4.27
CA TYR A 729 16.50 5.89 5.49
C TYR A 729 16.56 7.37 5.17
N ARG A 730 15.99 8.20 6.04
CA ARG A 730 16.16 9.66 6.02
C ARG A 730 17.61 10.01 6.33
N MET A 731 18.17 10.97 5.58
CA MET A 731 19.47 11.57 5.89
C MET A 731 19.33 12.70 6.88
#